data_127cc22d3b3356fecdd9529b4aaacb3c
#
_entry.id   127cc22d3b3356fecdd9529b4aaacb3c
#
_cell.length_a   1.000
_cell.length_b   1.000
_cell.length_c   1.000
_cell.angle_alpha   90.00
_cell.angle_beta   90.00
_cell.angle_gamma   90.00
#
_symmetry.space_group_name_H-M   'P 1'
#
loop_
_entity.id
_entity.type
_entity.pdbx_description
1 polymer ?
#
loop_
_entity_poly.entity_id
_entity_poly.type
_entity_poly.pdbx_seq_one_letter_code
_entity_poly.pdbx_strand_id
1 'polypeptide(L)'
;MKVHCKTLQRIIEITTLHNDFKRLSENKCKFNKLFYYIELYYNQFMLNTIIIQPPLVQLNTPYPSGAYLSSFFKTVYKDYKIQGTVKWLDLSTELFHEIFCRNGLSLIFEKSKKKALKLADNLESQGDDNSAFQLRRYVSQSKNWCNWIDSIVAIVCGSHNLSGREFTHEFVRSAHAPRGARMENYLSKLTRDVGVDDSQILASLALADLADYITAAYDENFALIRYAERLATSEVSFSETMKGLDSPVLTDFYKPLLLRKISDLQGQNLFCISVPFPGTFTAALQSAGEIKALYGENCTVAFGGGYINTELRNVSEQRLFEFCDFLSYDKGYGSYLKLLEEYSKSETGIKKLLDGSQIYNVKYCLDGKIIQPLERDEELENAERQFVKNLIPDFSDIDFSRSPRLADDANPMHRIWNDGAWLKTYMAYGCYWHRCAFCDTSLDYVKNFCSVNQKSYFEGIYNQAQNKGVYGIHFVDEACPPVGLQQFALQNLTASKTMPKLTFWGNVRFEKTFSRDLADLLSYGGLTAVSAGIEIATGNGLDSVNKGIDMENIVSACCAFKEAGILVHSYMIYGFWNQTEQDLINSMETLRQLFAAGLLDSAFWHKFTLTLHSTVYQEWLDGKHQDLQPVPAPKTQFAENDIHWKGENKSQKYADGLNSALELWMHGEKLKKPVESYFQFRMPKPSIPQDFVDKLIEKYEKKRDSAFCEKPAAEKKYVWIGGKPVLLKSSGGIQLCWSYMGELLYADVQKEKSCEIIKLLEKIEAENFDSENVSFTGKELNSVLGEKLFKSLRGKGLCALI
;
A
#
# COMPACT_ATOMS: atom_id res chain seq x y z
N MET A 1 -18.16 41.28 19.44
CA MET A 1 -18.25 42.75 19.19
C MET A 1 -17.14 43.28 18.29
N LYS A 2 -15.86 42.91 18.50
CA LYS A 2 -14.74 43.34 17.61
C LYS A 2 -14.80 42.74 16.19
N VAL A 3 -15.28 41.53 16.02
CA VAL A 3 -15.42 40.87 14.70
C VAL A 3 -16.54 41.52 13.87
N HIS A 4 -17.65 41.93 14.49
CA HIS A 4 -18.70 42.66 13.79
C HIS A 4 -18.31 44.08 13.34
N CYS A 5 -17.40 44.70 14.06
CA CYS A 5 -16.91 46.02 13.69
C CYS A 5 -16.01 45.99 12.42
N LYS A 6 -15.15 44.96 12.30
CA LYS A 6 -14.31 44.75 11.09
C LYS A 6 -15.14 44.40 9.85
N THR A 7 -16.18 43.59 10.03
CA THR A 7 -17.08 43.22 8.92
C THR A 7 -17.92 44.43 8.46
N LEU A 8 -18.36 45.27 9.41
CA LEU A 8 -19.06 46.52 9.09
C LEU A 8 -18.11 47.53 8.40
N GLN A 9 -16.86 47.60 8.83
CA GLN A 9 -15.85 48.48 8.21
C GLN A 9 -15.53 48.01 6.79
N ARG A 10 -15.42 46.70 6.54
CA ARG A 10 -15.27 46.08 5.22
C ARG A 10 -16.51 46.31 4.32
N ILE A 11 -17.73 46.22 4.89
CA ILE A 11 -18.98 46.52 4.13
C ILE A 11 -19.02 47.99 3.78
N ILE A 12 -18.56 48.89 4.64
CA ILE A 12 -18.51 50.33 4.38
C ILE A 12 -17.45 50.62 3.30
N GLU A 13 -16.29 49.98 3.31
CA GLU A 13 -15.28 50.09 2.27
C GLU A 13 -15.79 49.57 0.92
N ILE A 14 -16.50 48.44 0.90
CA ILE A 14 -17.14 47.87 -0.30
C ILE A 14 -18.30 48.75 -0.79
N THR A 15 -19.05 49.38 0.10
CA THR A 15 -20.14 50.27 -0.28
C THR A 15 -19.62 51.63 -0.78
N THR A 16 -18.51 52.11 -0.24
CA THR A 16 -17.79 53.28 -0.75
C THR A 16 -17.20 53.00 -2.13
N LEU A 17 -16.62 51.82 -2.33
CA LEU A 17 -16.22 51.35 -3.65
C LEU A 17 -17.39 51.18 -4.63
N HIS A 18 -18.58 50.79 -4.16
CA HIS A 18 -19.78 50.69 -5.00
C HIS A 18 -20.31 52.04 -5.45
N ASN A 19 -20.17 53.08 -4.68
CA ASN A 19 -20.53 54.47 -5.05
C ASN A 19 -19.51 55.08 -6.00
N ASP A 20 -18.25 54.73 -5.90
CA ASP A 20 -17.21 55.05 -6.88
C ASP A 20 -17.37 54.24 -8.18
N PHE A 21 -17.98 53.06 -8.11
CA PHE A 21 -18.31 52.18 -9.26
C PHE A 21 -19.23 52.86 -10.25
N LYS A 22 -20.21 53.60 -9.79
CA LYS A 22 -21.12 54.40 -10.68
C LYS A 22 -20.41 55.58 -11.35
N ARG A 23 -19.33 56.10 -10.73
CA ARG A 23 -18.52 57.17 -11.33
C ARG A 23 -17.41 56.66 -12.28
N LEU A 24 -17.03 55.41 -12.16
CA LEU A 24 -15.91 54.79 -12.91
C LEU A 24 -16.36 54.07 -14.19
N SER A 25 -17.68 53.87 -14.41
CA SER A 25 -18.23 53.22 -15.62
C SER A 25 -17.91 53.95 -16.91
N GLU A 26 -17.47 55.20 -16.85
CA GLU A 26 -17.14 56.06 -18.03
C GLU A 26 -15.67 55.93 -18.47
N ASN A 27 -14.82 55.17 -17.77
CA ASN A 27 -13.40 55.10 -18.11
C ASN A 27 -12.84 53.68 -18.06
N LYS A 28 -12.92 52.97 -19.19
CA LYS A 28 -12.44 51.54 -19.35
C LYS A 28 -11.05 51.27 -18.76
N CYS A 29 -10.14 52.23 -18.80
CA CYS A 29 -8.77 52.05 -18.31
C CYS A 29 -8.66 52.07 -16.78
N LYS A 30 -9.53 52.85 -16.09
CA LYS A 30 -9.60 52.84 -14.60
C LYS A 30 -10.36 51.63 -14.07
N PHE A 31 -11.37 51.15 -14.85
CA PHE A 31 -12.12 49.93 -14.51
C PHE A 31 -11.22 48.68 -14.54
N ASN A 32 -10.40 48.51 -15.57
CA ASN A 32 -9.42 47.42 -15.64
C ASN A 32 -8.36 47.49 -14.53
N LYS A 33 -7.92 48.69 -14.13
CA LYS A 33 -7.04 48.84 -12.98
C LYS A 33 -7.70 48.49 -11.65
N LEU A 34 -8.97 48.90 -11.46
CA LEU A 34 -9.70 48.55 -10.23
C LEU A 34 -10.00 47.05 -10.16
N PHE A 35 -10.36 46.42 -11.28
CA PHE A 35 -10.56 44.98 -11.37
C PHE A 35 -9.28 44.23 -11.08
N TYR A 36 -8.16 44.70 -11.62
CA TYR A 36 -6.84 44.17 -11.33
C TYR A 36 -6.43 44.31 -9.86
N TYR A 37 -6.75 45.46 -9.20
CA TYR A 37 -6.51 45.66 -7.77
C TYR A 37 -7.46 44.80 -6.89
N ILE A 38 -8.71 44.62 -7.29
CA ILE A 38 -9.65 43.74 -6.60
C ILE A 38 -9.20 42.27 -6.73
N GLU A 39 -8.76 41.88 -7.89
CA GLU A 39 -8.24 40.55 -8.17
C GLU A 39 -6.93 40.27 -7.39
N LEU A 40 -6.02 41.23 -7.38
CA LEU A 40 -4.82 41.19 -6.52
C LEU A 40 -5.18 41.12 -5.03
N TYR A 41 -6.16 41.90 -4.58
CA TYR A 41 -6.62 41.89 -3.19
C TYR A 41 -7.27 40.55 -2.81
N TYR A 42 -8.14 39.98 -3.66
CA TYR A 42 -8.73 38.66 -3.44
C TYR A 42 -7.67 37.55 -3.50
N ASN A 43 -6.74 37.62 -4.43
CA ASN A 43 -5.68 36.62 -4.57
C ASN A 43 -4.71 36.64 -3.39
N GLN A 44 -4.54 37.77 -2.68
CA GLN A 44 -3.67 37.89 -1.52
C GLN A 44 -4.17 37.07 -0.31
N PHE A 45 -5.47 36.71 -0.28
CA PHE A 45 -6.12 35.94 0.79
C PHE A 45 -6.49 34.51 0.38
N MET A 46 -6.07 34.07 -0.79
CA MET A 46 -6.27 32.69 -1.23
C MET A 46 -5.11 31.82 -0.73
N LEU A 47 -5.44 30.69 -0.10
CA LEU A 47 -4.48 29.63 0.20
C LEU A 47 -4.73 28.43 -0.70
N ASN A 48 -3.78 28.08 -1.54
CA ASN A 48 -3.84 26.83 -2.28
C ASN A 48 -3.02 25.77 -1.57
N THR A 49 -3.58 24.58 -1.39
CA THR A 49 -2.82 23.43 -0.89
C THR A 49 -2.55 22.47 -2.03
N ILE A 50 -1.28 22.21 -2.30
CA ILE A 50 -0.81 21.27 -3.31
C ILE A 50 -0.13 20.11 -2.60
N ILE A 51 -0.74 18.94 -2.69
CA ILE A 51 -0.20 17.69 -2.16
C ILE A 51 0.62 17.05 -3.27
N ILE A 52 1.90 16.81 -3.03
CA ILE A 52 2.80 16.23 -4.02
C ILE A 52 3.25 14.84 -3.55
N GLN A 53 3.01 13.86 -4.41
CA GLN A 53 3.67 12.56 -4.34
C GLN A 53 4.85 12.57 -5.30
N PRO A 54 6.10 12.71 -4.82
CA PRO A 54 7.27 12.68 -5.69
C PRO A 54 7.57 11.26 -6.18
N PRO A 55 8.31 11.11 -7.31
CA PRO A 55 8.84 9.81 -7.72
C PRO A 55 9.96 9.38 -6.73
N LEU A 56 10.36 8.15 -6.61
CA LEU A 56 9.92 6.94 -7.28
C LEU A 56 9.13 6.11 -6.26
N VAL A 57 7.85 5.90 -6.51
CA VAL A 57 7.01 5.02 -5.71
C VAL A 57 6.36 3.97 -6.61
N GLN A 58 5.70 3.00 -6.01
CA GLN A 58 4.89 2.01 -6.71
C GLN A 58 3.92 2.67 -7.69
N LEU A 59 3.85 2.17 -8.94
CA LEU A 59 3.17 2.82 -10.06
C LEU A 59 1.74 2.32 -10.33
N ASN A 60 1.43 1.06 -9.98
CA ASN A 60 0.12 0.45 -10.30
C ASN A 60 -1.06 1.07 -9.55
N THR A 61 -0.76 1.78 -8.48
CA THR A 61 -1.77 2.44 -7.66
C THR A 61 -1.12 3.59 -6.88
N PRO A 62 -1.78 4.76 -6.76
CA PRO A 62 -1.22 5.91 -6.08
C PRO A 62 -1.04 5.64 -4.58
N TYR A 63 -0.08 6.32 -3.97
CA TYR A 63 0.18 6.22 -2.54
C TYR A 63 -0.97 6.86 -1.74
N PRO A 64 -1.50 6.22 -0.69
CA PRO A 64 -2.78 6.63 -0.08
C PRO A 64 -2.76 7.96 0.66
N SER A 65 -1.58 8.44 1.12
CA SER A 65 -1.49 9.69 1.89
C SER A 65 -2.09 10.89 1.16
N GLY A 66 -1.92 10.98 -0.17
CA GLY A 66 -2.47 12.05 -0.97
C GLY A 66 -4.00 12.09 -0.96
N ALA A 67 -4.65 10.92 -1.03
CA ALA A 67 -6.10 10.82 -1.00
C ALA A 67 -6.68 11.24 0.36
N TYR A 68 -6.04 10.84 1.46
CA TYR A 68 -6.45 11.20 2.81
C TYR A 68 -6.20 12.67 3.11
N LEU A 69 -5.05 13.22 2.74
CA LEU A 69 -4.75 14.65 2.90
C LEU A 69 -5.66 15.51 2.03
N SER A 70 -5.98 15.09 0.80
CA SER A 70 -6.94 15.80 -0.05
C SER A 70 -8.30 15.93 0.62
N SER A 71 -8.83 14.81 1.15
CA SER A 71 -10.08 14.80 1.89
C SER A 71 -10.02 15.67 3.15
N PHE A 72 -8.93 15.57 3.92
CA PHE A 72 -8.71 16.37 5.11
C PHE A 72 -8.71 17.88 4.81
N PHE A 73 -7.87 18.35 3.88
CA PHE A 73 -7.78 19.76 3.56
C PHE A 73 -9.11 20.31 3.01
N LYS A 74 -9.80 19.57 2.15
CA LYS A 74 -11.12 19.97 1.62
C LYS A 74 -12.15 20.13 2.75
N THR A 75 -12.12 19.23 3.74
CA THR A 75 -12.97 19.30 4.94
C THR A 75 -12.65 20.54 5.78
N VAL A 76 -11.37 20.72 6.13
CA VAL A 76 -10.92 21.86 6.95
C VAL A 76 -11.17 23.20 6.26
N TYR A 77 -10.93 23.29 4.93
CA TYR A 77 -11.22 24.51 4.16
C TYR A 77 -12.69 24.90 4.23
N LYS A 78 -13.58 23.91 4.12
CA LYS A 78 -15.03 24.12 4.27
C LYS A 78 -15.39 24.60 5.69
N ASP A 79 -14.85 23.94 6.72
CA ASP A 79 -15.20 24.20 8.12
C ASP A 79 -14.70 25.57 8.57
N TYR A 80 -13.48 25.95 8.21
CA TYR A 80 -12.87 27.25 8.54
C TYR A 80 -13.11 28.34 7.46
N LYS A 81 -13.85 28.02 6.39
CA LYS A 81 -14.17 28.95 5.28
C LYS A 81 -12.92 29.53 4.62
N ILE A 82 -11.85 28.74 4.51
CA ILE A 82 -10.62 29.12 3.85
C ILE A 82 -10.89 29.16 2.34
N GLN A 83 -10.57 30.30 1.71
CA GLN A 83 -10.65 30.43 0.25
C GLN A 83 -9.40 29.87 -0.40
N GLY A 84 -9.56 29.06 -1.45
CA GLY A 84 -8.45 28.46 -2.19
C GLY A 84 -8.78 27.10 -2.77
N THR A 85 -7.76 26.43 -3.28
CA THR A 85 -7.89 25.12 -3.92
C THR A 85 -7.07 24.07 -3.19
N VAL A 86 -7.54 22.83 -3.24
CA VAL A 86 -6.79 21.64 -2.79
C VAL A 86 -6.60 20.74 -3.99
N LYS A 87 -5.35 20.41 -4.30
CA LYS A 87 -5.00 19.57 -5.45
C LYS A 87 -3.94 18.53 -5.06
N TRP A 88 -4.12 17.31 -5.54
CA TRP A 88 -3.14 16.25 -5.37
C TRP A 88 -2.48 15.92 -6.71
N LEU A 89 -1.13 15.89 -6.71
CA LEU A 89 -0.28 15.57 -7.85
C LEU A 89 0.47 14.26 -7.58
N ASP A 90 0.13 13.20 -8.29
CA ASP A 90 0.93 11.98 -8.34
C ASP A 90 1.98 12.11 -9.45
N LEU A 91 3.15 12.63 -9.08
CA LEU A 91 4.24 12.87 -10.02
C LEU A 91 5.04 11.61 -10.34
N SER A 92 4.81 10.51 -9.62
CA SER A 92 5.43 9.22 -9.92
C SER A 92 4.86 8.61 -11.21
N THR A 93 3.54 8.54 -11.30
CA THR A 93 2.84 8.08 -12.51
C THR A 93 3.08 9.03 -13.69
N GLU A 94 3.06 10.34 -13.45
CA GLU A 94 3.32 11.32 -14.50
C GLU A 94 4.75 11.19 -15.06
N LEU A 95 5.77 11.03 -14.21
CA LEU A 95 7.15 10.83 -14.64
C LEU A 95 7.34 9.54 -15.45
N PHE A 96 6.63 8.46 -15.07
CA PHE A 96 6.64 7.22 -15.85
C PHE A 96 6.24 7.49 -17.31
N HIS A 97 5.19 8.26 -17.55
CA HIS A 97 4.74 8.60 -18.91
C HIS A 97 5.65 9.58 -19.64
N GLU A 98 6.39 10.45 -18.93
CA GLU A 98 7.40 11.33 -19.56
C GLU A 98 8.61 10.52 -20.06
N ILE A 99 9.02 9.49 -19.31
CA ILE A 99 10.17 8.63 -19.64
C ILE A 99 9.78 7.60 -20.71
N PHE A 100 8.72 6.84 -20.44
CA PHE A 100 8.31 5.71 -21.29
C PHE A 100 7.32 6.14 -22.37
N CYS A 101 7.75 7.09 -23.18
CA CYS A 101 7.13 7.50 -24.44
C CYS A 101 8.18 7.64 -25.53
N ARG A 102 7.76 7.77 -26.77
CA ARG A 102 8.68 7.90 -27.92
C ARG A 102 9.70 9.02 -27.72
N ASN A 103 9.25 10.21 -27.32
CA ASN A 103 10.13 11.37 -27.12
C ASN A 103 11.09 11.17 -25.95
N GLY A 104 10.61 10.64 -24.84
CA GLY A 104 11.42 10.36 -23.65
C GLY A 104 12.54 9.36 -23.94
N LEU A 105 12.20 8.22 -24.55
CA LEU A 105 13.22 7.23 -24.93
C LEU A 105 14.19 7.76 -25.99
N SER A 106 13.73 8.57 -26.95
CA SER A 106 14.62 9.19 -27.94
C SER A 106 15.65 10.08 -27.26
N LEU A 107 15.25 10.91 -26.32
CA LEU A 107 16.16 11.75 -25.52
C LEU A 107 17.17 10.91 -24.73
N ILE A 108 16.70 9.86 -24.05
CA ILE A 108 17.54 8.95 -23.28
C ILE A 108 18.60 8.31 -24.16
N PHE A 109 18.21 7.70 -25.29
CA PHE A 109 19.17 7.07 -26.22
C PHE A 109 20.15 8.08 -26.82
N GLU A 110 19.69 9.28 -27.16
CA GLU A 110 20.57 10.34 -27.70
C GLU A 110 21.66 10.71 -26.71
N LYS A 111 21.27 10.97 -25.44
CA LYS A 111 22.21 11.39 -24.38
C LYS A 111 23.12 10.26 -23.89
N SER A 112 22.61 9.01 -23.82
CA SER A 112 23.34 7.88 -23.21
C SER A 112 24.16 7.05 -24.19
N LYS A 113 23.91 7.11 -25.51
CA LYS A 113 24.54 6.25 -26.53
C LYS A 113 26.06 6.15 -26.40
N LYS A 114 26.75 7.28 -26.25
CA LYS A 114 28.24 7.29 -26.16
C LYS A 114 28.73 6.63 -24.86
N LYS A 115 28.05 6.89 -23.74
CA LYS A 115 28.34 6.28 -22.43
C LYS A 115 28.09 4.77 -22.48
N ALA A 116 26.97 4.33 -23.07
CA ALA A 116 26.62 2.92 -23.23
C ALA A 116 27.65 2.13 -24.02
N LEU A 117 28.11 2.66 -25.18
CA LEU A 117 29.11 2.00 -26.00
C LEU A 117 30.46 1.91 -25.27
N LYS A 118 30.90 3.00 -24.62
CA LYS A 118 32.14 2.99 -23.82
C LYS A 118 32.05 1.99 -22.66
N LEU A 119 30.89 1.89 -21.98
CA LEU A 119 30.67 0.91 -20.93
C LEU A 119 30.75 -0.52 -21.48
N ALA A 120 30.17 -0.76 -22.66
CA ALA A 120 30.23 -2.05 -23.33
C ALA A 120 31.67 -2.47 -23.66
N ASP A 121 32.50 -1.53 -24.18
CA ASP A 121 33.92 -1.79 -24.46
C ASP A 121 34.70 -2.14 -23.18
N ASN A 122 34.39 -1.46 -22.07
CA ASN A 122 35.01 -1.76 -20.77
C ASN A 122 34.61 -3.15 -20.24
N LEU A 123 33.32 -3.50 -20.29
CA LEU A 123 32.82 -4.82 -19.86
C LEU A 123 33.44 -5.96 -20.69
N GLU A 124 33.52 -5.81 -22.00
CA GLU A 124 34.18 -6.77 -22.87
C GLU A 124 35.66 -6.95 -22.52
N SER A 125 36.38 -5.84 -22.21
CA SER A 125 37.77 -5.90 -21.76
C SER A 125 37.96 -6.63 -20.42
N GLN A 126 36.91 -6.70 -19.61
CA GLN A 126 36.86 -7.42 -18.32
C GLN A 126 36.36 -8.87 -18.46
N GLY A 127 35.99 -9.31 -19.66
CA GLY A 127 35.48 -10.64 -19.97
C GLY A 127 33.96 -10.81 -19.75
N ASP A 128 33.23 -9.72 -19.56
CA ASP A 128 31.74 -9.74 -19.50
C ASP A 128 31.14 -9.42 -20.87
N ASP A 129 31.33 -10.37 -21.78
CA ASP A 129 30.85 -10.26 -23.16
C ASP A 129 29.31 -10.19 -23.25
N ASN A 130 28.59 -10.81 -22.30
CA ASN A 130 27.15 -10.84 -22.32
C ASN A 130 26.57 -9.44 -22.02
N SER A 131 27.01 -8.80 -20.94
CA SER A 131 26.57 -7.45 -20.59
C SER A 131 26.97 -6.44 -21.66
N ALA A 132 28.18 -6.57 -22.24
CA ALA A 132 28.64 -5.75 -23.33
C ALA A 132 27.75 -5.90 -24.59
N PHE A 133 27.38 -7.12 -24.94
CA PHE A 133 26.45 -7.43 -26.05
C PHE A 133 25.09 -6.81 -25.82
N GLN A 134 24.50 -6.92 -24.61
CA GLN A 134 23.20 -6.35 -24.29
C GLN A 134 23.20 -4.83 -24.45
N LEU A 135 24.20 -4.11 -23.95
CA LEU A 135 24.29 -2.65 -24.10
C LEU A 135 24.37 -2.22 -25.57
N ARG A 136 25.22 -2.87 -26.38
CA ARG A 136 25.31 -2.59 -27.80
C ARG A 136 23.97 -2.88 -28.52
N ARG A 137 23.28 -3.92 -28.12
CA ARG A 137 21.97 -4.29 -28.67
C ARG A 137 20.92 -3.23 -28.39
N TYR A 138 20.81 -2.71 -27.14
CA TYR A 138 19.90 -1.59 -26.84
C TYR A 138 20.15 -0.38 -27.74
N VAL A 139 21.42 0.00 -27.90
CA VAL A 139 21.81 1.13 -28.76
C VAL A 139 21.44 0.87 -30.22
N SER A 140 21.70 -0.33 -30.73
CA SER A 140 21.38 -0.69 -32.12
C SER A 140 19.88 -0.75 -32.41
N GLN A 141 19.09 -1.17 -31.41
CA GLN A 141 17.63 -1.29 -31.51
C GLN A 141 16.89 -0.05 -31.01
N SER A 142 17.58 1.07 -30.72
CA SER A 142 16.98 2.27 -30.14
C SER A 142 15.73 2.77 -30.87
N LYS A 143 15.76 2.76 -32.22
CA LYS A 143 14.59 3.14 -33.06
C LYS A 143 13.41 2.17 -32.85
N ASN A 144 13.69 0.89 -32.72
CA ASN A 144 12.64 -0.12 -32.49
C ASN A 144 12.01 0.07 -31.13
N TRP A 145 12.81 0.30 -30.08
CA TRP A 145 12.31 0.64 -28.75
C TRP A 145 11.39 1.86 -28.77
N CYS A 146 11.83 2.97 -29.40
CA CYS A 146 11.00 4.18 -29.55
C CYS A 146 9.71 3.94 -30.36
N ASN A 147 9.69 3.00 -31.31
CA ASN A 147 8.49 2.70 -32.08
C ASN A 147 7.48 1.83 -31.32
N TRP A 148 7.95 0.98 -30.41
CA TRP A 148 7.10 0.03 -29.68
C TRP A 148 6.63 0.53 -28.32
N ILE A 149 7.28 1.56 -27.74
CA ILE A 149 7.05 1.96 -26.35
C ILE A 149 5.61 2.37 -26.06
N ASP A 150 4.98 3.12 -26.96
CA ASP A 150 3.60 3.59 -26.74
C ASP A 150 2.61 2.41 -26.66
N SER A 151 2.83 1.35 -27.47
CA SER A 151 2.06 0.10 -27.41
C SER A 151 2.34 -0.69 -26.13
N ILE A 152 3.60 -0.76 -25.70
CA ILE A 152 4.01 -1.42 -24.47
C ILE A 152 3.32 -0.75 -23.26
N VAL A 153 3.36 0.58 -23.19
CA VAL A 153 2.72 1.36 -22.13
C VAL A 153 1.18 1.19 -22.16
N ALA A 154 0.57 1.19 -23.35
CA ALA A 154 -0.86 0.96 -23.49
C ALA A 154 -1.30 -0.40 -22.93
N ILE A 155 -0.51 -1.45 -23.13
CA ILE A 155 -0.80 -2.78 -22.56
C ILE A 155 -0.73 -2.76 -21.03
N VAL A 156 0.35 -2.24 -20.43
CA VAL A 156 0.49 -2.24 -18.98
C VAL A 156 -0.50 -1.30 -18.28
N CYS A 157 -0.99 -0.26 -18.96
CA CYS A 157 -2.05 0.62 -18.44
C CYS A 157 -3.47 0.08 -18.71
N GLY A 158 -3.62 -1.03 -19.44
CA GLY A 158 -4.93 -1.58 -19.79
C GLY A 158 -5.74 -0.72 -20.75
N SER A 159 -5.12 0.24 -21.41
CA SER A 159 -5.74 1.09 -22.45
C SER A 159 -5.62 0.42 -23.82
N HIS A 160 -6.70 -0.26 -24.25
CA HIS A 160 -6.65 -1.11 -25.43
C HIS A 160 -7.07 -0.41 -26.73
N ASN A 161 -6.10 -0.02 -27.54
CA ASN A 161 -6.30 0.10 -28.98
C ASN A 161 -5.83 -1.15 -29.73
N LEU A 162 -5.02 -2.01 -29.08
CA LEU A 162 -4.60 -3.32 -29.58
C LEU A 162 -5.12 -4.39 -28.63
N SER A 163 -5.71 -5.47 -29.18
CA SER A 163 -5.97 -6.64 -28.35
C SER A 163 -4.62 -7.18 -27.83
N GLY A 164 -4.56 -7.63 -26.59
CA GLY A 164 -3.35 -8.21 -26.04
C GLY A 164 -2.77 -9.31 -26.96
N ARG A 165 -3.66 -10.04 -27.65
CA ARG A 165 -3.28 -11.09 -28.63
C ARG A 165 -2.56 -10.52 -29.84
N GLU A 166 -3.04 -9.41 -30.43
CA GLU A 166 -2.39 -8.76 -31.57
C GLU A 166 -1.02 -8.22 -31.17
N PHE A 167 -0.93 -7.53 -30.05
CA PHE A 167 0.34 -7.05 -29.51
C PHE A 167 1.31 -8.21 -29.29
N THR A 168 0.89 -9.29 -28.62
CA THR A 168 1.73 -10.46 -28.36
C THR A 168 2.21 -11.09 -29.65
N HIS A 169 1.31 -11.29 -30.60
CA HIS A 169 1.64 -11.90 -31.89
C HIS A 169 2.65 -11.07 -32.67
N GLU A 170 2.41 -9.75 -32.79
CA GLU A 170 3.34 -8.85 -33.52
C GLU A 170 4.65 -8.72 -32.77
N PHE A 171 4.61 -8.49 -31.45
CA PHE A 171 5.80 -8.26 -30.65
C PHE A 171 6.71 -9.50 -30.60
N VAL A 172 6.15 -10.71 -30.54
CA VAL A 172 6.94 -11.95 -30.54
C VAL A 172 7.45 -12.30 -31.92
N ARG A 173 6.70 -12.06 -32.99
CA ARG A 173 7.03 -12.53 -34.36
C ARG A 173 7.70 -11.50 -35.24
N SER A 174 7.59 -10.21 -34.90
CA SER A 174 8.24 -9.18 -35.73
C SER A 174 9.75 -9.22 -35.60
N ALA A 175 10.44 -9.24 -36.73
CA ALA A 175 11.89 -9.10 -36.77
C ALA A 175 12.40 -7.73 -36.30
N HIS A 176 11.50 -6.74 -36.23
CA HIS A 176 11.80 -5.38 -35.77
C HIS A 176 11.41 -5.14 -34.33
N ALA A 177 10.78 -6.10 -33.67
CA ALA A 177 10.47 -5.98 -32.26
C ALA A 177 11.77 -6.00 -31.42
N PRO A 178 11.95 -5.02 -30.51
CA PRO A 178 13.13 -5.00 -29.67
C PRO A 178 13.12 -6.18 -28.68
N ARG A 179 14.29 -6.58 -28.24
CA ARG A 179 14.50 -7.68 -27.29
C ARG A 179 15.53 -7.25 -26.27
N GLY A 180 15.23 -7.49 -25.00
CA GLY A 180 16.16 -7.40 -23.90
C GLY A 180 16.42 -8.76 -23.26
N ALA A 181 17.31 -8.82 -22.30
CA ALA A 181 17.76 -10.07 -21.68
C ALA A 181 16.65 -10.76 -20.87
N ARG A 182 15.84 -9.99 -20.17
CA ARG A 182 14.74 -10.52 -19.35
C ARG A 182 13.66 -11.16 -20.21
N MET A 183 13.29 -10.48 -21.29
CA MET A 183 12.29 -11.00 -22.21
C MET A 183 12.78 -12.28 -22.92
N GLU A 184 14.03 -12.32 -23.35
CA GLU A 184 14.59 -13.54 -23.98
C GLU A 184 14.66 -14.70 -23.00
N ASN A 185 15.07 -14.46 -21.77
CA ASN A 185 15.06 -15.49 -20.72
C ASN A 185 13.65 -16.04 -20.48
N TYR A 186 12.64 -15.19 -20.41
CA TYR A 186 11.25 -15.61 -20.27
C TYR A 186 10.80 -16.47 -21.48
N LEU A 187 10.99 -15.96 -22.69
CA LEU A 187 10.58 -16.66 -23.91
C LEU A 187 11.32 -18.01 -24.10
N SER A 188 12.59 -18.10 -23.71
CA SER A 188 13.36 -19.34 -23.79
C SER A 188 12.89 -20.46 -22.85
N LYS A 189 12.21 -20.09 -21.74
CA LYS A 189 11.68 -21.03 -20.76
C LYS A 189 10.25 -21.49 -21.08
N LEU A 190 9.56 -20.80 -21.99
CA LEU A 190 8.19 -21.17 -22.34
C LEU A 190 8.18 -22.51 -23.09
N THR A 191 7.38 -23.45 -22.59
CA THR A 191 7.16 -24.77 -23.20
C THR A 191 5.87 -24.84 -24.01
N ARG A 192 5.14 -23.73 -24.10
CA ARG A 192 3.89 -23.56 -24.82
C ARG A 192 3.91 -22.35 -25.73
N ASP A 193 2.95 -22.22 -26.62
CA ASP A 193 2.78 -21.02 -27.43
C ASP A 193 2.42 -19.82 -26.54
N VAL A 194 2.89 -18.63 -26.93
CA VAL A 194 2.58 -17.36 -26.26
C VAL A 194 1.10 -17.02 -26.46
N GLY A 195 0.40 -16.82 -25.36
CA GLY A 195 -1.03 -16.51 -25.33
C GLY A 195 -1.31 -15.02 -25.03
N VAL A 196 -2.61 -14.68 -25.00
CA VAL A 196 -3.08 -13.31 -24.64
C VAL A 196 -2.64 -12.94 -23.24
N ASP A 197 -2.66 -13.89 -22.31
CA ASP A 197 -2.28 -13.68 -20.90
C ASP A 197 -0.78 -13.32 -20.75
N ASP A 198 0.04 -13.65 -21.74
CA ASP A 198 1.47 -13.30 -21.72
C ASP A 198 1.74 -11.85 -22.10
N SER A 199 0.77 -11.15 -22.70
CA SER A 199 0.99 -9.78 -23.22
C SER A 199 1.39 -8.80 -22.12
N GLN A 200 0.79 -8.87 -20.95
CA GLN A 200 1.11 -8.00 -19.83
C GLN A 200 2.50 -8.34 -19.25
N ILE A 201 2.84 -9.62 -19.14
CA ILE A 201 4.17 -10.06 -18.70
C ILE A 201 5.23 -9.59 -19.68
N LEU A 202 5.03 -9.81 -21.00
CA LEU A 202 5.98 -9.38 -22.03
C LEU A 202 6.18 -7.86 -22.03
N ALA A 203 5.10 -7.08 -21.91
CA ALA A 203 5.18 -5.63 -21.84
C ALA A 203 5.90 -5.17 -20.55
N SER A 204 5.65 -5.84 -19.43
CA SER A 204 6.34 -5.56 -18.15
C SER A 204 7.84 -5.88 -18.24
N LEU A 205 8.21 -7.01 -18.85
CA LEU A 205 9.60 -7.39 -19.06
C LEU A 205 10.31 -6.42 -20.02
N ALA A 206 9.61 -5.93 -21.05
CA ALA A 206 10.15 -4.92 -21.96
C ALA A 206 10.48 -3.60 -21.21
N LEU A 207 9.58 -3.16 -20.31
CA LEU A 207 9.84 -1.99 -19.47
C LEU A 207 10.98 -2.23 -18.47
N ALA A 208 11.08 -3.43 -17.92
CA ALA A 208 12.18 -3.80 -17.03
C ALA A 208 13.53 -3.86 -17.76
N ASP A 209 13.56 -4.40 -18.99
CA ASP A 209 14.73 -4.38 -19.87
C ASP A 209 15.18 -2.93 -20.18
N LEU A 210 14.23 -2.04 -20.47
CA LEU A 210 14.54 -0.61 -20.67
C LEU A 210 15.05 0.05 -19.38
N ALA A 211 14.47 -0.30 -18.23
CA ALA A 211 14.93 0.21 -16.93
C ALA A 211 16.37 -0.21 -16.64
N ASP A 212 16.76 -1.46 -16.95
CA ASP A 212 18.14 -1.94 -16.84
C ASP A 212 19.09 -1.11 -17.70
N TYR A 213 18.71 -0.79 -18.95
CA TYR A 213 19.49 0.09 -19.81
C TYR A 213 19.60 1.52 -19.26
N ILE A 214 18.48 2.10 -18.80
CA ILE A 214 18.46 3.45 -18.22
C ILE A 214 19.40 3.51 -17.01
N THR A 215 19.31 2.55 -16.10
CA THR A 215 20.16 2.48 -14.90
C THR A 215 21.63 2.35 -15.26
N ALA A 216 21.98 1.50 -16.24
CA ALA A 216 23.37 1.27 -16.63
C ALA A 216 24.00 2.45 -17.37
N ALA A 217 23.26 3.09 -18.28
CA ALA A 217 23.84 4.00 -19.27
C ALA A 217 23.43 5.47 -19.11
N TYR A 218 22.27 5.75 -18.54
CA TYR A 218 21.72 7.10 -18.43
C TYR A 218 21.79 7.65 -17.02
N ASP A 219 21.14 6.99 -16.05
CA ASP A 219 21.02 7.43 -14.67
C ASP A 219 21.09 6.24 -13.70
N GLU A 220 22.20 6.11 -12.98
CA GLU A 220 22.44 5.01 -12.05
C GLU A 220 21.47 4.97 -10.86
N ASN A 221 20.81 6.11 -10.55
CA ASN A 221 19.83 6.23 -9.48
C ASN A 221 18.43 5.84 -9.93
N PHE A 222 18.21 5.60 -11.22
CA PHE A 222 16.91 5.22 -11.74
C PHE A 222 16.53 3.80 -11.32
N ALA A 223 15.28 3.63 -10.91
CA ALA A 223 14.66 2.32 -10.69
C ALA A 223 13.21 2.32 -11.15
N LEU A 224 12.81 1.30 -11.92
CA LEU A 224 11.40 1.04 -12.22
C LEU A 224 10.81 0.29 -11.02
N ILE A 225 10.09 0.97 -10.14
CA ILE A 225 9.61 0.40 -8.89
C ILE A 225 8.33 -0.39 -9.12
N ARG A 226 8.37 -1.66 -8.77
CA ARG A 226 7.26 -2.58 -8.61
C ARG A 226 6.84 -2.65 -7.14
N TYR A 227 5.96 -3.60 -6.80
CA TYR A 227 5.59 -3.80 -5.40
C TYR A 227 6.82 -4.16 -4.55
N ALA A 228 7.05 -3.39 -3.49
CA ALA A 228 8.11 -3.60 -2.48
C ALA A 228 9.57 -3.69 -2.98
N GLU A 229 9.86 -3.35 -4.24
CA GLU A 229 11.24 -3.31 -4.73
C GLU A 229 11.95 -2.00 -4.35
N ARG A 230 13.17 -2.09 -3.84
CA ARG A 230 14.15 -1.00 -3.63
C ARG A 230 13.61 0.30 -2.98
N LEU A 231 12.65 0.20 -2.10
CA LEU A 231 12.09 1.37 -1.42
C LEU A 231 12.97 1.88 -0.26
N ALA A 232 13.91 1.08 0.22
CA ALA A 232 14.57 1.25 1.51
C ALA A 232 16.06 1.65 1.43
N THR A 233 16.52 2.27 0.35
CA THR A 233 17.92 2.75 0.30
C THR A 233 18.01 4.15 0.87
N SER A 234 18.52 4.28 2.09
CA SER A 234 18.76 5.56 2.75
C SER A 234 20.22 5.97 2.62
N GLU A 235 20.47 7.24 2.29
CA GLU A 235 21.82 7.80 2.27
C GLU A 235 22.31 8.11 3.69
N VAL A 236 23.57 7.83 3.95
CA VAL A 236 24.18 8.02 5.28
C VAL A 236 24.37 9.50 5.61
N SER A 237 24.54 10.36 4.61
CA SER A 237 24.75 11.80 4.81
C SER A 237 23.89 12.67 3.91
N PHE A 238 23.48 13.81 4.43
CA PHE A 238 22.72 14.81 3.64
C PHE A 238 23.50 15.30 2.41
N SER A 239 24.84 15.38 2.51
CA SER A 239 25.68 15.77 1.38
C SER A 239 25.69 14.77 0.23
N GLU A 240 25.50 13.47 0.50
CA GLU A 240 25.35 12.44 -0.54
C GLU A 240 23.97 12.52 -1.19
N THR A 241 22.92 12.71 -0.38
CA THR A 241 21.57 12.98 -0.91
C THR A 241 21.57 14.19 -1.88
N MET A 242 22.30 15.26 -1.53
CA MET A 242 22.41 16.44 -2.37
C MET A 242 23.05 16.16 -3.73
N LYS A 243 24.00 15.20 -3.83
CA LYS A 243 24.58 14.81 -5.14
C LYS A 243 23.54 14.19 -6.07
N GLY A 244 22.51 13.53 -5.52
CA GLY A 244 21.43 12.96 -6.27
C GLY A 244 20.55 13.98 -7.01
N LEU A 245 20.60 15.27 -6.65
CA LEU A 245 19.85 16.33 -7.33
C LEU A 245 20.31 16.55 -8.77
N ASP A 246 21.55 16.18 -9.09
CA ASP A 246 22.10 16.27 -10.45
C ASP A 246 21.74 15.05 -11.33
N SER A 247 20.90 14.14 -10.82
CA SER A 247 20.42 12.96 -11.55
C SER A 247 19.79 13.36 -12.89
N PRO A 248 20.19 12.74 -14.02
CA PRO A 248 19.65 13.06 -15.34
C PRO A 248 18.13 12.91 -15.43
N VAL A 249 17.55 11.91 -14.77
CA VAL A 249 16.10 11.74 -14.74
C VAL A 249 15.41 12.89 -14.03
N LEU A 250 15.99 13.38 -12.93
CA LEU A 250 15.42 14.51 -12.20
C LEU A 250 15.55 15.82 -12.99
N THR A 251 16.70 16.06 -13.62
CA THR A 251 16.96 17.33 -14.32
C THR A 251 16.28 17.39 -15.69
N ASP A 252 16.30 16.30 -16.47
CA ASP A 252 15.78 16.30 -17.83
C ASP A 252 14.27 16.05 -17.93
N PHE A 253 13.69 15.33 -16.96
CA PHE A 253 12.27 14.93 -17.00
C PHE A 253 11.47 15.47 -15.83
N TYR A 254 11.91 15.23 -14.59
CA TYR A 254 11.11 15.54 -13.42
C TYR A 254 10.95 17.04 -13.17
N LYS A 255 12.04 17.79 -13.20
CA LYS A 255 12.01 19.26 -13.02
C LYS A 255 11.09 19.96 -14.03
N PRO A 256 11.19 19.71 -15.36
CA PRO A 256 10.28 20.31 -16.32
C PRO A 256 8.81 19.89 -16.12
N LEU A 257 8.57 18.64 -15.73
CA LEU A 257 7.24 18.13 -15.40
C LEU A 257 6.64 18.87 -14.21
N LEU A 258 7.39 18.96 -13.11
CA LEU A 258 6.96 19.66 -11.89
C LEU A 258 6.59 21.11 -12.20
N LEU A 259 7.48 21.84 -12.85
CA LEU A 259 7.28 23.25 -13.18
C LEU A 259 6.01 23.46 -14.04
N ARG A 260 5.76 22.61 -15.03
CA ARG A 260 4.51 22.67 -15.81
C ARG A 260 3.25 22.45 -14.97
N LYS A 261 3.33 21.61 -13.93
CA LYS A 261 2.15 21.28 -13.09
C LYS A 261 1.82 22.35 -12.07
N ILE A 262 2.79 23.20 -11.70
CA ILE A 262 2.64 24.20 -10.64
C ILE A 262 2.77 25.66 -11.11
N SER A 263 3.01 25.96 -12.39
CA SER A 263 3.35 27.30 -12.90
C SER A 263 2.30 28.38 -12.68
N ASP A 264 1.02 28.01 -12.56
CA ASP A 264 -0.08 28.97 -12.65
C ASP A 264 -0.78 29.30 -11.32
N LEU A 265 -0.17 28.94 -10.17
CA LEU A 265 -0.75 29.15 -8.86
C LEU A 265 -0.61 30.62 -8.43
N GLN A 266 -1.70 31.21 -7.95
CA GLN A 266 -1.76 32.56 -7.44
C GLN A 266 -2.00 32.57 -5.91
N GLY A 267 -1.63 33.65 -5.23
CA GLY A 267 -1.84 33.79 -3.79
C GLY A 267 -0.81 33.05 -2.93
N GLN A 268 -1.21 32.67 -1.72
CA GLN A 268 -0.39 31.89 -0.81
C GLN A 268 -0.52 30.40 -1.14
N ASN A 269 0.58 29.68 -1.14
CA ASN A 269 0.62 28.27 -1.53
C ASN A 269 1.25 27.41 -0.45
N LEU A 270 0.54 26.40 0.03
CA LEU A 270 1.05 25.36 0.92
C LEU A 270 1.34 24.10 0.10
N PHE A 271 2.60 23.72 0.01
CA PHE A 271 3.03 22.49 -0.65
C PHE A 271 3.28 21.42 0.41
N CYS A 272 2.49 20.36 0.38
CA CYS A 272 2.62 19.18 1.25
C CYS A 272 3.27 18.06 0.45
N ILE A 273 4.54 17.80 0.66
CA ILE A 273 5.31 16.79 -0.06
C ILE A 273 5.37 15.53 0.78
N SER A 274 4.77 14.44 0.26
CA SER A 274 4.76 13.15 0.93
C SER A 274 6.04 12.39 0.62
N VAL A 275 6.82 12.04 1.64
CA VAL A 275 8.05 11.27 1.55
C VAL A 275 7.85 9.93 2.26
N PRO A 276 7.22 8.93 1.61
CA PRO A 276 6.90 7.66 2.27
C PRO A 276 8.13 6.79 2.52
N PHE A 277 9.14 6.88 1.66
CA PHE A 277 10.33 6.03 1.67
C PHE A 277 11.59 6.82 1.34
N PRO A 278 12.78 6.35 1.77
CA PRO A 278 14.06 7.00 1.47
C PRO A 278 14.26 7.30 -0.03
N GLY A 279 13.90 6.37 -0.90
CA GLY A 279 14.07 6.50 -2.36
C GLY A 279 13.31 7.66 -3.00
N THR A 280 12.32 8.27 -2.31
CA THR A 280 11.59 9.44 -2.81
C THR A 280 12.17 10.77 -2.34
N PHE A 281 13.14 10.73 -1.42
CA PHE A 281 13.60 11.93 -0.71
C PHE A 281 14.34 12.91 -1.62
N THR A 282 15.25 12.44 -2.49
CA THR A 282 15.98 13.31 -3.42
C THR A 282 15.02 14.06 -4.35
N ALA A 283 13.97 13.37 -4.86
CA ALA A 283 12.96 14.03 -5.69
C ALA A 283 12.09 15.01 -4.87
N ALA A 284 11.88 14.76 -3.58
CA ALA A 284 11.21 15.71 -2.69
C ALA A 284 12.05 16.97 -2.48
N LEU A 285 13.37 16.84 -2.27
CA LEU A 285 14.29 17.99 -2.19
C LEU A 285 14.31 18.78 -3.49
N GLN A 286 14.38 18.11 -4.64
CA GLN A 286 14.29 18.78 -5.96
C GLN A 286 12.98 19.57 -6.08
N SER A 287 11.86 18.97 -5.70
CA SER A 287 10.57 19.64 -5.72
C SER A 287 10.57 20.91 -4.85
N ALA A 288 11.04 20.79 -3.64
CA ALA A 288 11.09 21.88 -2.68
C ALA A 288 11.97 23.05 -3.15
N GLY A 289 13.15 22.74 -3.69
CA GLY A 289 14.06 23.72 -4.24
C GLY A 289 13.44 24.50 -5.42
N GLU A 290 12.81 23.81 -6.36
CA GLU A 290 12.15 24.44 -7.51
C GLU A 290 10.91 25.25 -7.10
N ILE A 291 10.11 24.77 -6.14
CA ILE A 291 8.96 25.49 -5.59
C ILE A 291 9.41 26.80 -4.92
N LYS A 292 10.42 26.73 -4.06
CA LYS A 292 10.96 27.92 -3.39
C LYS A 292 11.58 28.93 -4.39
N ALA A 293 12.26 28.44 -5.41
CA ALA A 293 12.80 29.28 -6.48
C ALA A 293 11.70 29.99 -7.29
N LEU A 294 10.56 29.30 -7.52
CA LEU A 294 9.45 29.86 -8.30
C LEU A 294 8.57 30.82 -7.51
N TYR A 295 8.25 30.50 -6.25
CA TYR A 295 7.24 31.22 -5.46
C TYR A 295 7.80 32.10 -4.33
N GLY A 296 9.06 31.92 -3.93
CA GLY A 296 9.72 32.72 -2.89
C GLY A 296 8.91 32.75 -1.58
N GLU A 297 8.54 33.96 -1.12
CA GLU A 297 7.77 34.15 0.12
C GLU A 297 6.27 33.77 0.00
N ASN A 298 5.78 33.50 -1.21
CA ASN A 298 4.38 33.13 -1.44
C ASN A 298 4.17 31.61 -1.34
N CYS A 299 5.16 30.86 -0.88
CA CYS A 299 5.00 29.43 -0.61
C CYS A 299 5.46 29.04 0.80
N THR A 300 4.84 27.99 1.29
CA THR A 300 5.26 27.23 2.46
C THR A 300 5.41 25.78 2.04
N VAL A 301 6.54 25.15 2.31
CA VAL A 301 6.83 23.77 1.94
C VAL A 301 6.93 22.91 3.20
N ALA A 302 6.08 21.88 3.27
CA ALA A 302 6.06 20.89 4.34
C ALA A 302 6.47 19.51 3.82
N PHE A 303 7.31 18.80 4.57
CA PHE A 303 7.55 17.38 4.36
C PHE A 303 6.82 16.55 5.42
N GLY A 304 6.24 15.44 5.00
CA GLY A 304 5.63 14.42 5.85
C GLY A 304 5.75 13.03 5.22
N GLY A 305 5.21 12.02 5.88
CA GLY A 305 5.23 10.64 5.41
C GLY A 305 6.15 9.71 6.19
N GLY A 306 6.24 8.45 5.76
CA GLY A 306 6.94 7.39 6.51
C GLY A 306 8.38 7.71 6.84
N TYR A 307 9.17 8.12 5.83
CA TYR A 307 10.58 8.47 6.01
C TYR A 307 10.81 9.62 6.99
N ILE A 308 9.91 10.60 7.00
CA ILE A 308 9.95 11.70 7.96
C ILE A 308 9.66 11.22 9.38
N ASN A 309 8.72 10.26 9.50
CA ASN A 309 8.29 9.72 10.79
C ASN A 309 9.29 8.74 11.40
N THR A 310 10.08 8.06 10.59
CA THR A 310 11.06 7.05 11.01
C THR A 310 12.48 7.65 11.02
N GLU A 311 13.16 7.66 9.89
CA GLU A 311 14.56 8.01 9.77
C GLU A 311 14.87 9.49 10.10
N LEU A 312 13.93 10.40 9.77
CA LEU A 312 14.14 11.84 10.02
C LEU A 312 13.47 12.34 11.31
N ARG A 313 12.96 11.45 12.17
CA ARG A 313 12.32 11.85 13.44
C ARG A 313 13.26 12.67 14.32
N ASN A 314 14.52 12.26 14.41
CA ASN A 314 15.53 12.89 15.24
C ASN A 314 16.45 13.84 14.45
N VAL A 315 16.12 14.17 13.20
CA VAL A 315 16.96 14.99 12.34
C VAL A 315 17.37 16.31 13.01
N SER A 316 18.67 16.62 12.92
CA SER A 316 19.28 17.85 13.40
C SER A 316 20.06 18.62 12.30
N GLU A 317 19.97 18.15 11.06
CA GLU A 317 20.61 18.78 9.88
C GLU A 317 19.86 20.06 9.49
N GLN A 318 20.46 21.19 9.74
CA GLN A 318 19.85 22.50 9.49
C GLN A 318 19.65 22.80 8.00
N ARG A 319 20.54 22.30 7.13
CA ARG A 319 20.44 22.51 5.67
C ARG A 319 19.16 21.91 5.07
N LEU A 320 18.56 20.94 5.73
CA LEU A 320 17.26 20.40 5.33
C LEU A 320 16.18 21.49 5.28
N PHE A 321 16.23 22.44 6.22
CA PHE A 321 15.26 23.52 6.32
C PHE A 321 15.50 24.68 5.32
N GLU A 322 16.54 24.60 4.51
CA GLU A 322 16.66 25.42 3.30
C GLU A 322 15.65 24.97 2.23
N PHE A 323 15.30 23.68 2.22
CA PHE A 323 14.35 23.06 1.29
C PHE A 323 12.92 23.10 1.81
N CYS A 324 12.65 22.65 3.03
CA CYS A 324 11.32 22.71 3.63
C CYS A 324 11.23 23.78 4.72
N ASP A 325 10.04 24.30 4.94
CA ASP A 325 9.81 25.26 6.02
C ASP A 325 9.52 24.50 7.33
N PHE A 326 8.89 23.31 7.24
CA PHE A 326 8.69 22.44 8.39
C PHE A 326 8.52 20.96 8.02
N LEU A 327 8.73 20.10 9.02
CA LEU A 327 8.41 18.69 9.01
C LEU A 327 7.12 18.45 9.80
N SER A 328 6.18 17.72 9.21
CA SER A 328 4.93 17.31 9.83
C SER A 328 5.00 15.82 10.17
N TYR A 329 4.87 15.50 11.46
CA TYR A 329 4.98 14.13 11.95
C TYR A 329 3.63 13.43 12.09
N ASP A 330 3.72 12.12 12.20
CA ASP A 330 2.63 11.18 12.46
C ASP A 330 1.52 11.26 11.38
N LYS A 331 0.26 11.40 11.75
CA LYS A 331 -0.86 11.49 10.79
C LYS A 331 -0.89 12.81 10.01
N GLY A 332 -0.25 13.84 10.56
CA GLY A 332 -0.23 15.19 10.00
C GLY A 332 -1.53 15.99 10.20
N TYR A 333 -2.64 15.35 10.56
CA TYR A 333 -3.92 16.07 10.67
C TYR A 333 -3.90 17.14 11.75
N GLY A 334 -3.37 16.85 12.94
CA GLY A 334 -3.29 17.80 14.04
C GLY A 334 -2.36 18.97 13.75
N SER A 335 -1.18 18.71 13.15
CA SER A 335 -0.24 19.75 12.78
C SER A 335 -0.82 20.72 11.74
N TYR A 336 -1.41 20.19 10.67
CA TYR A 336 -2.04 21.04 9.66
C TYR A 336 -3.31 21.71 10.19
N LEU A 337 -4.11 21.05 11.00
CA LEU A 337 -5.31 21.66 11.61
C LEU A 337 -4.94 22.90 12.41
N LYS A 338 -3.92 22.78 13.28
CA LYS A 338 -3.44 23.91 14.09
C LYS A 338 -3.00 25.10 13.23
N LEU A 339 -2.19 24.83 12.21
CA LEU A 339 -1.69 25.88 11.30
C LEU A 339 -2.82 26.53 10.49
N LEU A 340 -3.79 25.76 10.00
CA LEU A 340 -4.91 26.27 9.22
C LEU A 340 -5.92 27.03 10.08
N GLU A 341 -6.12 26.62 11.32
CA GLU A 341 -6.95 27.33 12.28
C GLU A 341 -6.36 28.74 12.57
N GLU A 342 -5.06 28.82 12.85
CA GLU A 342 -4.40 30.10 13.10
C GLU A 342 -4.36 30.97 11.82
N TYR A 343 -4.12 30.37 10.65
CA TYR A 343 -4.23 31.05 9.36
C TYR A 343 -5.62 31.69 9.17
N SER A 344 -6.69 30.94 9.46
CA SER A 344 -8.07 31.42 9.30
C SER A 344 -8.41 32.61 10.19
N LYS A 345 -7.72 32.73 11.35
CA LYS A 345 -7.91 33.82 12.33
C LYS A 345 -7.10 35.07 11.99
N SER A 346 -5.89 34.90 11.47
CA SER A 346 -4.90 35.97 11.32
C SER A 346 -4.74 36.48 9.90
N GLU A 347 -5.13 35.70 8.89
CA GLU A 347 -4.91 35.98 7.45
C GLU A 347 -3.42 36.23 7.11
N THR A 348 -2.50 35.76 7.98
CA THR A 348 -1.07 35.78 7.74
C THR A 348 -0.64 34.51 7.07
N GLY A 349 0.33 34.54 6.14
CA GLY A 349 0.85 33.34 5.51
C GLY A 349 1.31 32.30 6.55
N ILE A 350 1.12 31.00 6.27
CA ILE A 350 1.47 29.89 7.18
C ILE A 350 2.92 29.96 7.65
N LYS A 351 3.84 30.35 6.79
CA LYS A 351 5.25 30.53 7.14
C LYS A 351 5.48 31.51 8.29
N LYS A 352 4.64 32.55 8.43
CA LYS A 352 4.72 33.52 9.53
C LYS A 352 4.22 33.00 10.87
N LEU A 353 3.52 31.85 10.88
CA LEU A 353 3.10 31.18 12.11
C LEU A 353 4.23 30.35 12.74
N LEU A 354 5.33 30.16 12.03
CA LEU A 354 6.54 29.49 12.51
C LEU A 354 7.42 30.55 13.24
N ASP A 355 6.94 31.01 14.39
CA ASP A 355 7.44 32.19 15.12
C ASP A 355 8.40 31.87 16.27
N GLY A 356 8.82 30.62 16.40
CA GLY A 356 9.68 30.11 17.47
C GLY A 356 8.92 29.37 18.57
N SER A 357 7.59 29.34 18.53
CA SER A 357 6.78 28.53 19.42
C SER A 357 6.77 27.05 19.01
N GLN A 358 6.63 26.15 20.00
CA GLN A 358 6.42 24.73 19.72
C GLN A 358 5.01 24.50 19.17
N ILE A 359 4.90 23.81 18.03
CA ILE A 359 3.64 23.47 17.37
C ILE A 359 3.47 21.95 17.43
N TYR A 360 2.26 21.47 17.64
CA TYR A 360 1.96 20.05 17.76
C TYR A 360 2.42 19.28 16.51
N ASN A 361 3.30 18.30 16.74
CA ASN A 361 3.88 17.44 15.70
C ASN A 361 4.57 18.20 14.54
N VAL A 362 5.07 19.41 14.77
CA VAL A 362 5.79 20.22 13.78
C VAL A 362 7.22 20.51 14.26
N LYS A 363 8.20 20.15 13.43
CA LYS A 363 9.62 20.53 13.61
C LYS A 363 10.02 21.51 12.50
N TYR A 364 10.66 22.60 12.85
CA TYR A 364 11.12 23.61 11.90
C TYR A 364 12.38 24.32 12.39
N CYS A 365 13.00 25.12 11.53
CA CYS A 365 14.18 25.91 11.88
C CYS A 365 13.88 27.42 11.77
N LEU A 366 14.19 28.16 12.82
CA LEU A 366 14.08 29.62 12.84
C LEU A 366 15.41 30.20 13.34
N ASP A 367 15.98 31.12 12.58
CA ASP A 367 17.26 31.83 12.88
C ASP A 367 18.41 30.86 13.25
N GLY A 368 18.51 29.73 12.50
CA GLY A 368 19.52 28.70 12.71
C GLY A 368 19.28 27.82 13.94
N LYS A 369 18.12 27.92 14.60
CA LYS A 369 17.73 27.07 15.73
C LYS A 369 16.59 26.15 15.33
N ILE A 370 16.79 24.86 15.54
CA ILE A 370 15.73 23.86 15.31
C ILE A 370 14.76 23.87 16.50
N ILE A 371 13.51 24.18 16.22
CA ILE A 371 12.39 24.14 17.17
C ILE A 371 11.80 22.74 17.14
N GLN A 372 11.82 22.06 18.30
CA GLN A 372 11.27 20.71 18.47
C GLN A 372 9.75 20.73 18.51
N PRO A 373 9.08 19.67 18.06
CA PRO A 373 7.62 19.60 18.09
C PRO A 373 7.09 19.63 19.54
N LEU A 374 5.89 20.16 19.70
CA LEU A 374 5.05 19.85 20.86
C LEU A 374 4.53 18.41 20.66
N GLU A 375 4.91 17.48 21.55
CA GLU A 375 4.62 16.05 21.37
C GLU A 375 3.18 15.67 21.75
N ARG A 376 2.52 16.49 22.59
CA ARG A 376 1.18 16.21 23.09
C ARG A 376 0.30 17.45 23.09
N ASP A 377 -0.91 17.25 22.57
CA ASP A 377 -2.02 18.20 22.64
C ASP A 377 -3.32 17.38 22.59
N GLU A 378 -3.99 17.28 23.71
CA GLU A 378 -5.17 16.40 23.88
C GLU A 378 -6.33 16.78 22.96
N GLU A 379 -6.50 18.06 22.66
CA GLU A 379 -7.54 18.55 21.75
C GLU A 379 -7.24 18.14 20.31
N LEU A 380 -6.00 18.32 19.87
CA LEU A 380 -5.56 17.93 18.52
C LEU A 380 -5.49 16.41 18.37
N GLU A 381 -5.04 15.66 19.39
CA GLU A 381 -5.10 14.19 19.38
C GLU A 381 -6.52 13.65 19.22
N ASN A 382 -7.49 14.26 19.90
CA ASN A 382 -8.89 13.90 19.76
C ASN A 382 -9.44 14.26 18.37
N ALA A 383 -9.08 15.42 17.83
CA ALA A 383 -9.44 15.82 16.47
C ALA A 383 -8.87 14.83 15.45
N GLU A 384 -7.60 14.43 15.57
CA GLU A 384 -6.98 13.41 14.71
C GLU A 384 -7.73 12.09 14.74
N ARG A 385 -8.14 11.63 15.92
CA ARG A 385 -8.96 10.40 16.04
C ARG A 385 -10.31 10.54 15.33
N GLN A 386 -10.92 11.72 15.34
CA GLN A 386 -12.16 11.95 14.60
C GLN A 386 -11.92 11.93 13.09
N PHE A 387 -10.82 12.51 12.62
CA PHE A 387 -10.45 12.42 11.21
C PHE A 387 -10.19 10.96 10.78
N VAL A 388 -9.41 10.19 11.55
CA VAL A 388 -9.20 8.75 11.27
C VAL A 388 -10.51 7.99 11.14
N LYS A 389 -11.48 8.27 12.05
CA LYS A 389 -12.78 7.58 12.05
C LYS A 389 -13.67 7.92 10.86
N ASN A 390 -13.60 9.14 10.35
CA ASN A 390 -14.65 9.68 9.49
C ASN A 390 -14.16 10.13 8.10
N LEU A 391 -12.85 10.32 7.88
CA LEU A 391 -12.36 10.70 6.56
C LEU A 391 -12.50 9.55 5.56
N ILE A 392 -13.05 9.88 4.41
CA ILE A 392 -13.06 9.02 3.23
C ILE A 392 -11.94 9.50 2.30
N PRO A 393 -11.01 8.65 1.88
CA PRO A 393 -9.95 9.07 0.97
C PRO A 393 -10.53 9.58 -0.35
N ASP A 394 -10.01 10.69 -0.84
CA ASP A 394 -10.49 11.36 -2.05
C ASP A 394 -9.50 11.16 -3.21
N PHE A 395 -9.91 10.37 -4.19
CA PHE A 395 -9.13 10.07 -5.39
C PHE A 395 -9.54 10.95 -6.59
N SER A 396 -10.27 12.05 -6.39
CA SER A 396 -10.82 12.87 -7.49
C SER A 396 -9.75 13.34 -8.48
N ASP A 397 -8.54 13.65 -8.02
CA ASP A 397 -7.44 14.15 -8.85
C ASP A 397 -6.66 13.04 -9.60
N ILE A 398 -6.94 11.76 -9.36
CA ILE A 398 -6.21 10.63 -9.94
C ILE A 398 -6.94 10.04 -11.15
N ASP A 399 -6.18 9.80 -12.21
CA ASP A 399 -6.61 9.03 -13.38
C ASP A 399 -5.99 7.62 -13.35
N PHE A 400 -6.75 6.65 -12.85
CA PHE A 400 -6.31 5.25 -12.76
C PHE A 400 -6.08 4.57 -14.12
N SER A 401 -6.58 5.12 -15.22
CA SER A 401 -6.30 4.59 -16.56
C SER A 401 -4.83 4.75 -16.96
N ARG A 402 -4.12 5.64 -16.29
CA ARG A 402 -2.70 5.91 -16.51
C ARG A 402 -1.77 5.11 -15.60
N SER A 403 -2.30 4.38 -14.62
CA SER A 403 -1.48 3.59 -13.69
C SER A 403 -0.96 2.31 -14.37
N PRO A 404 0.35 2.13 -14.54
CA PRO A 404 0.90 0.93 -15.18
C PRO A 404 0.83 -0.27 -14.24
N ARG A 405 0.33 -1.38 -14.75
CA ARG A 405 0.17 -2.66 -14.05
C ARG A 405 1.28 -3.60 -14.45
N LEU A 406 2.39 -3.54 -13.70
CA LEU A 406 3.60 -4.30 -14.02
C LEU A 406 3.50 -5.70 -13.42
N ALA A 407 3.46 -6.73 -14.26
CA ALA A 407 3.47 -8.13 -13.84
C ALA A 407 4.89 -8.62 -13.55
N ASP A 408 5.02 -9.50 -12.54
CA ASP A 408 6.23 -10.25 -12.21
C ASP A 408 5.87 -11.74 -12.18
N ASP A 409 6.62 -12.56 -12.88
CA ASP A 409 6.39 -14.01 -12.94
C ASP A 409 7.13 -14.78 -11.84
N ALA A 410 8.10 -14.19 -11.19
CA ALA A 410 8.88 -14.82 -10.13
C ALA A 410 8.05 -15.04 -8.85
N ASN A 411 7.05 -14.17 -8.59
CA ASN A 411 6.16 -14.29 -7.44
C ASN A 411 4.69 -14.33 -7.89
N PRO A 412 4.00 -15.47 -7.72
CA PRO A 412 2.60 -15.62 -8.15
C PRO A 412 1.64 -14.58 -7.57
N MET A 413 1.92 -14.05 -6.37
CA MET A 413 1.10 -13.03 -5.75
C MET A 413 1.28 -11.64 -6.36
N HIS A 414 2.39 -11.38 -7.07
CA HIS A 414 2.56 -10.12 -7.80
C HIS A 414 1.49 -9.92 -8.87
N ARG A 415 0.94 -11.00 -9.43
CA ARG A 415 -0.21 -10.91 -10.33
C ARG A 415 -1.39 -10.20 -9.66
N ILE A 416 -1.74 -10.56 -8.42
CA ILE A 416 -2.82 -9.92 -7.68
C ILE A 416 -2.47 -8.47 -7.35
N TRP A 417 -1.27 -8.22 -6.86
CA TRP A 417 -0.87 -6.87 -6.44
C TRP A 417 -0.73 -5.88 -7.60
N ASN A 418 -0.36 -6.34 -8.78
CA ASN A 418 -0.02 -5.50 -9.94
C ASN A 418 -1.03 -5.59 -11.09
N ASP A 419 -1.84 -6.65 -11.21
CA ASP A 419 -2.75 -6.87 -12.35
C ASP A 419 -3.95 -5.93 -12.37
N GLY A 420 -4.28 -5.29 -11.28
CA GLY A 420 -5.42 -4.40 -11.14
C GLY A 420 -5.05 -3.02 -10.64
N ALA A 421 -5.91 -2.05 -10.91
CA ALA A 421 -5.94 -0.82 -10.13
C ALA A 421 -6.62 -1.10 -8.80
N TRP A 422 -6.03 -0.63 -7.72
CA TRP A 422 -6.55 -0.79 -6.36
C TRP A 422 -6.74 0.59 -5.73
N LEU A 423 -7.87 0.81 -5.07
CA LEU A 423 -7.99 1.93 -4.14
C LEU A 423 -7.28 1.53 -2.84
N LYS A 424 -6.20 2.22 -2.51
CA LYS A 424 -5.49 2.00 -1.24
C LYS A 424 -6.17 2.75 -0.11
N THR A 425 -6.54 2.03 0.92
CA THR A 425 -7.26 2.57 2.07
C THR A 425 -7.00 1.71 3.32
N TYR A 426 -7.45 2.13 4.50
CA TYR A 426 -7.33 1.37 5.74
C TYR A 426 -8.67 1.23 6.47
N MET A 427 -8.88 0.12 7.17
CA MET A 427 -10.01 -0.11 8.10
C MET A 427 -9.70 0.40 9.49
N ALA A 428 -8.41 0.46 9.83
CA ALA A 428 -7.93 0.99 11.09
C ALA A 428 -6.54 1.60 10.92
N TYR A 429 -6.26 2.66 11.64
CA TYR A 429 -4.94 3.22 11.78
C TYR A 429 -4.24 2.55 12.96
N GLY A 430 -2.97 2.19 12.81
CA GLY A 430 -2.21 1.47 13.83
C GLY A 430 -2.50 -0.03 13.91
N CYS A 431 -1.67 -0.74 14.67
CA CYS A 431 -1.79 -2.17 14.86
C CYS A 431 -2.49 -2.51 16.17
N TYR A 432 -3.53 -3.33 16.14
CA TYR A 432 -4.23 -3.73 17.38
C TYR A 432 -3.38 -4.62 18.29
N TRP A 433 -2.34 -5.29 17.77
CA TRP A 433 -1.40 -6.06 18.59
C TRP A 433 -0.27 -5.21 19.15
N HIS A 434 0.42 -4.41 18.33
CA HIS A 434 1.50 -3.46 18.62
C HIS A 434 2.54 -3.93 19.69
N ARG A 435 2.93 -5.22 19.70
CA ARG A 435 3.86 -5.80 20.69
C ARG A 435 5.00 -6.60 20.08
N CYS A 436 5.07 -6.73 18.76
CA CYS A 436 6.14 -7.48 18.13
C CYS A 436 7.51 -6.84 18.42
N ALA A 437 8.50 -7.66 18.77
CA ALA A 437 9.81 -7.19 19.19
C ALA A 437 10.55 -6.37 18.12
N PHE A 438 10.35 -6.72 16.86
CA PHE A 438 10.99 -6.08 15.71
C PHE A 438 10.25 -4.85 15.16
N CYS A 439 9.00 -4.61 15.58
CA CYS A 439 8.19 -3.50 15.09
C CYS A 439 8.53 -2.18 15.78
N ASP A 440 8.35 -1.07 15.09
CA ASP A 440 8.52 0.31 15.57
C ASP A 440 7.38 0.74 16.51
N THR A 441 7.22 0.00 17.60
CA THR A 441 6.09 0.13 18.54
C THR A 441 6.06 1.44 19.32
N SER A 442 7.12 2.23 19.27
CA SER A 442 7.15 3.56 19.85
C SER A 442 6.50 4.62 18.96
N LEU A 443 6.35 4.34 17.66
CA LEU A 443 5.79 5.28 16.69
C LEU A 443 4.26 5.22 16.61
N ASP A 444 3.66 6.34 16.30
CA ASP A 444 2.21 6.55 16.26
C ASP A 444 1.49 5.57 15.34
N TYR A 445 2.01 5.32 14.14
CA TYR A 445 1.39 4.46 13.13
C TYR A 445 1.34 2.97 13.52
N VAL A 446 2.11 2.53 14.52
CA VAL A 446 2.02 1.19 15.10
C VAL A 446 1.21 1.22 16.41
N LYS A 447 1.50 2.22 17.28
CA LYS A 447 1.02 2.26 18.67
C LYS A 447 -0.45 2.62 18.80
N ASN A 448 -0.92 3.58 18.02
CA ASN A 448 -2.23 4.21 18.22
C ASN A 448 -3.32 3.60 17.35
N PHE A 449 -3.89 2.46 17.80
CA PHE A 449 -4.97 1.80 17.10
C PHE A 449 -6.29 2.59 17.16
N CYS A 450 -6.87 2.83 15.97
CA CYS A 450 -8.16 3.52 15.83
C CYS A 450 -8.91 3.01 14.60
N SER A 451 -10.05 2.34 14.78
CA SER A 451 -10.89 1.86 13.69
C SER A 451 -11.74 2.98 13.07
N VAL A 452 -11.99 2.87 11.75
CA VAL A 452 -12.93 3.74 11.03
C VAL A 452 -14.39 3.49 11.44
N ASN A 453 -15.27 4.44 11.15
CA ASN A 453 -16.72 4.25 11.24
C ASN A 453 -17.19 3.41 10.05
N GLN A 454 -17.39 2.12 10.26
CA GLN A 454 -17.56 1.11 9.20
C GLN A 454 -18.68 1.44 8.19
N LYS A 455 -19.84 1.93 8.66
CA LYS A 455 -20.99 2.17 7.78
C LYS A 455 -20.73 3.31 6.80
N SER A 456 -20.40 4.49 7.32
CA SER A 456 -20.13 5.67 6.48
C SER A 456 -18.87 5.48 5.61
N TYR A 457 -17.90 4.74 6.13
CA TYR A 457 -16.67 4.42 5.43
C TYR A 457 -16.94 3.55 4.20
N PHE A 458 -17.68 2.45 4.34
CA PHE A 458 -18.02 1.58 3.21
C PHE A 458 -18.73 2.37 2.09
N GLU A 459 -19.77 3.14 2.45
CA GLU A 459 -20.50 3.95 1.49
C GLU A 459 -19.59 4.94 0.76
N GLY A 460 -18.67 5.57 1.49
CA GLY A 460 -17.70 6.51 0.92
C GLY A 460 -16.72 5.82 -0.04
N ILE A 461 -16.12 4.70 0.35
CA ILE A 461 -15.20 3.92 -0.50
C ILE A 461 -15.93 3.41 -1.74
N TYR A 462 -17.16 2.93 -1.58
CA TYR A 462 -17.95 2.45 -2.69
C TYR A 462 -18.20 3.56 -3.73
N ASN A 463 -18.54 4.76 -3.27
CA ASN A 463 -18.71 5.92 -4.15
C ASN A 463 -17.40 6.28 -4.88
N GLN A 464 -16.26 6.22 -4.21
CA GLN A 464 -14.95 6.42 -4.85
C GLN A 464 -14.68 5.36 -5.92
N ALA A 465 -14.93 4.08 -5.60
CA ALA A 465 -14.77 2.97 -6.52
C ALA A 465 -15.62 3.15 -7.79
N GLN A 466 -16.89 3.51 -7.62
CA GLN A 466 -17.82 3.78 -8.71
C GLN A 466 -17.38 4.97 -9.58
N ASN A 467 -17.02 6.09 -8.95
CA ASN A 467 -16.61 7.31 -9.66
C ASN A 467 -15.32 7.11 -10.46
N LYS A 468 -14.42 6.22 -10.00
CA LYS A 468 -13.15 5.92 -10.65
C LYS A 468 -13.18 4.69 -11.55
N GLY A 469 -14.25 3.89 -11.53
CA GLY A 469 -14.33 2.63 -12.25
C GLY A 469 -13.34 1.58 -11.72
N VAL A 470 -12.94 1.69 -10.45
CA VAL A 470 -11.96 0.80 -9.78
C VAL A 470 -12.67 0.04 -8.67
N TYR A 471 -12.94 -1.24 -8.89
CA TYR A 471 -13.67 -2.09 -7.95
C TYR A 471 -12.77 -3.00 -7.11
N GLY A 472 -11.50 -2.70 -7.06
CA GLY A 472 -10.51 -3.36 -6.22
C GLY A 472 -10.05 -2.49 -5.06
N ILE A 473 -9.97 -3.06 -3.86
CA ILE A 473 -9.53 -2.37 -2.63
C ILE A 473 -8.30 -3.08 -2.07
N HIS A 474 -7.25 -2.32 -1.82
CA HIS A 474 -6.10 -2.76 -1.04
C HIS A 474 -6.14 -2.10 0.33
N PHE A 475 -6.43 -2.88 1.36
CA PHE A 475 -6.31 -2.42 2.74
C PHE A 475 -4.86 -2.39 3.17
N VAL A 476 -4.34 -1.18 3.38
CA VAL A 476 -2.94 -0.93 3.77
C VAL A 476 -2.74 -0.90 5.30
N ASP A 477 -3.66 -1.50 6.04
CA ASP A 477 -3.56 -1.66 7.49
C ASP A 477 -2.29 -2.40 7.89
N GLU A 478 -1.72 -2.08 9.04
CA GLU A 478 -0.67 -2.90 9.66
C GLU A 478 -1.19 -4.32 9.98
N ALA A 479 -2.47 -4.41 10.38
CA ALA A 479 -3.21 -5.65 10.51
C ALA A 479 -4.72 -5.34 10.45
N CYS A 480 -5.41 -5.79 9.41
CA CYS A 480 -6.85 -5.63 9.27
C CYS A 480 -7.58 -6.32 10.42
N PRO A 481 -8.45 -5.62 11.16
CA PRO A 481 -9.20 -6.22 12.25
C PRO A 481 -10.24 -7.22 11.69
N PRO A 482 -10.32 -8.47 12.20
CA PRO A 482 -11.24 -9.49 11.69
C PRO A 482 -12.70 -9.05 11.69
N VAL A 483 -13.14 -8.31 12.73
CA VAL A 483 -14.49 -7.75 12.82
C VAL A 483 -14.74 -6.72 11.70
N GLY A 484 -13.74 -5.87 11.43
CA GLY A 484 -13.82 -4.89 10.33
C GLY A 484 -13.96 -5.56 8.97
N LEU A 485 -13.16 -6.61 8.70
CA LEU A 485 -13.26 -7.41 7.48
C LEU A 485 -14.64 -8.07 7.33
N GLN A 486 -15.17 -8.65 8.42
CA GLN A 486 -16.51 -9.23 8.41
C GLN A 486 -17.59 -8.20 8.06
N GLN A 487 -17.55 -7.04 8.72
CA GLN A 487 -18.52 -5.97 8.47
C GLN A 487 -18.43 -5.44 7.05
N PHE A 488 -17.21 -5.23 6.53
CA PHE A 488 -17.00 -4.81 5.16
C PHE A 488 -17.53 -5.84 4.16
N ALA A 489 -17.25 -7.13 4.36
CA ALA A 489 -17.76 -8.20 3.51
C ALA A 489 -19.29 -8.25 3.48
N LEU A 490 -19.96 -8.11 4.62
CA LEU A 490 -21.42 -8.09 4.70
C LEU A 490 -22.02 -6.88 4.00
N GLN A 491 -21.46 -5.69 4.17
CA GLN A 491 -21.90 -4.47 3.46
C GLN A 491 -21.68 -4.59 1.95
N ASN A 492 -20.56 -5.16 1.53
CA ASN A 492 -20.27 -5.42 0.12
C ASN A 492 -21.26 -6.39 -0.51
N LEU A 493 -21.64 -7.45 0.22
CA LEU A 493 -22.67 -8.40 -0.22
C LEU A 493 -24.04 -7.72 -0.33
N THR A 494 -24.43 -6.92 0.65
CA THR A 494 -25.67 -6.15 0.62
C THR A 494 -25.72 -5.21 -0.60
N ALA A 495 -24.63 -4.49 -0.86
CA ALA A 495 -24.52 -3.59 -2.01
C ALA A 495 -24.52 -4.33 -3.35
N SER A 496 -24.01 -5.57 -3.39
CA SER A 496 -23.88 -6.35 -4.64
C SER A 496 -25.20 -6.73 -5.31
N LYS A 497 -26.33 -6.55 -4.65
CA LYS A 497 -27.66 -6.70 -5.26
C LYS A 497 -27.95 -5.71 -6.37
N THR A 498 -27.39 -4.53 -6.29
CA THR A 498 -27.67 -3.43 -7.22
C THR A 498 -26.44 -2.89 -7.90
N MET A 499 -25.25 -3.28 -7.46
CA MET A 499 -23.99 -2.71 -7.86
C MET A 499 -22.90 -3.79 -8.02
N PRO A 500 -21.80 -3.53 -8.76
CA PRO A 500 -20.67 -4.46 -8.83
C PRO A 500 -20.06 -4.72 -7.45
N LYS A 501 -19.80 -5.98 -7.14
CA LYS A 501 -19.14 -6.37 -5.91
C LYS A 501 -17.68 -5.93 -5.93
N LEU A 502 -17.21 -5.34 -4.83
CA LEU A 502 -15.80 -5.01 -4.64
C LEU A 502 -15.00 -6.30 -4.37
N THR A 503 -13.81 -6.37 -4.94
CA THR A 503 -12.78 -7.34 -4.52
C THR A 503 -11.80 -6.65 -3.60
N PHE A 504 -11.26 -7.36 -2.62
CA PHE A 504 -10.31 -6.74 -1.70
C PHE A 504 -9.26 -7.73 -1.19
N TRP A 505 -8.16 -7.17 -0.71
CA TRP A 505 -7.10 -7.90 -0.03
C TRP A 505 -6.39 -6.98 0.98
N GLY A 506 -5.62 -7.54 1.89
CA GLY A 506 -4.89 -6.75 2.87
C GLY A 506 -4.07 -7.60 3.83
N ASN A 507 -3.36 -6.92 4.73
CA ASN A 507 -2.56 -7.57 5.76
C ASN A 507 -3.44 -8.03 6.91
N VAL A 508 -3.19 -9.24 7.40
CA VAL A 508 -3.86 -9.82 8.56
C VAL A 508 -2.82 -10.41 9.53
N ARG A 509 -3.28 -10.87 10.68
CA ARG A 509 -2.50 -11.72 11.58
C ARG A 509 -3.14 -13.09 11.60
N PHE A 510 -2.35 -14.17 11.53
CA PHE A 510 -2.87 -15.55 11.57
C PHE A 510 -3.39 -15.91 12.96
N GLU A 511 -4.58 -15.42 13.27
CA GLU A 511 -5.22 -15.62 14.57
C GLU A 511 -6.31 -16.68 14.51
N LYS A 512 -6.61 -17.27 15.69
CA LYS A 512 -7.70 -18.25 15.86
C LYS A 512 -9.08 -17.73 15.46
N THR A 513 -9.23 -16.41 15.38
CA THR A 513 -10.47 -15.75 14.93
C THR A 513 -10.81 -16.07 13.48
N PHE A 514 -9.81 -16.31 12.64
CA PHE A 514 -10.00 -16.73 11.25
C PHE A 514 -10.42 -18.20 11.18
N SER A 515 -11.67 -18.45 11.56
CA SER A 515 -12.32 -19.75 11.44
C SER A 515 -12.75 -20.03 9.99
N ARG A 516 -13.13 -21.27 9.69
CA ARG A 516 -13.68 -21.64 8.39
C ARG A 516 -14.91 -20.79 8.04
N ASP A 517 -15.83 -20.58 8.98
CA ASP A 517 -17.03 -19.76 8.76
C ASP A 517 -16.68 -18.32 8.34
N LEU A 518 -15.72 -17.73 9.04
CA LEU A 518 -15.28 -16.37 8.69
C LEU A 518 -14.59 -16.33 7.33
N ALA A 519 -13.70 -17.28 7.06
CA ALA A 519 -12.99 -17.35 5.79
C ALA A 519 -13.96 -17.52 4.61
N ASP A 520 -14.97 -18.39 4.74
CA ASP A 520 -16.00 -18.59 3.71
C ASP A 520 -16.82 -17.31 3.47
N LEU A 521 -17.25 -16.63 4.55
CA LEU A 521 -17.97 -15.37 4.45
C LEU A 521 -17.10 -14.27 3.79
N LEU A 522 -15.83 -14.18 4.16
CA LEU A 522 -14.91 -13.19 3.60
C LEU A 522 -14.66 -13.44 2.11
N SER A 523 -14.42 -14.68 1.71
CA SER A 523 -14.27 -15.07 0.31
C SER A 523 -15.52 -14.75 -0.50
N TYR A 524 -16.69 -15.16 0.00
CA TYR A 524 -17.97 -14.85 -0.63
C TYR A 524 -18.20 -13.34 -0.70
N GLY A 525 -17.76 -12.60 0.33
CA GLY A 525 -17.83 -11.15 0.43
C GLY A 525 -16.79 -10.38 -0.41
N GLY A 526 -15.87 -11.07 -1.12
CA GLY A 526 -14.94 -10.47 -2.06
C GLY A 526 -13.47 -10.42 -1.63
N LEU A 527 -13.09 -11.03 -0.49
CA LEU A 527 -11.69 -11.18 -0.10
C LEU A 527 -11.00 -12.19 -1.03
N THR A 528 -9.99 -11.76 -1.75
CA THR A 528 -9.26 -12.60 -2.72
C THR A 528 -7.94 -13.12 -2.20
N ALA A 529 -7.28 -12.34 -1.36
CA ALA A 529 -5.97 -12.68 -0.82
C ALA A 529 -5.72 -12.03 0.54
N VAL A 530 -4.81 -12.63 1.30
CA VAL A 530 -4.26 -12.07 2.53
C VAL A 530 -2.75 -12.13 2.53
N SER A 531 -2.12 -11.12 3.16
CA SER A 531 -0.71 -11.15 3.52
C SER A 531 -0.58 -11.20 5.04
N ALA A 532 0.31 -12.03 5.58
CA ALA A 532 0.52 -12.09 7.02
C ALA A 532 1.94 -12.50 7.38
N GLY A 533 2.50 -11.91 8.43
CA GLY A 533 3.81 -12.31 8.94
C GLY A 533 3.75 -13.59 9.77
N ILE A 534 4.51 -14.61 9.40
CA ILE A 534 4.86 -15.74 10.27
C ILE A 534 6.14 -15.39 11.03
N GLU A 535 7.05 -14.69 10.39
CA GLU A 535 8.36 -14.22 10.86
C GLU A 535 9.34 -15.38 11.07
N ILE A 536 9.27 -16.09 12.18
CA ILE A 536 10.11 -17.26 12.50
C ILE A 536 9.20 -18.45 12.78
N ALA A 537 9.09 -19.37 11.85
CA ALA A 537 8.10 -20.46 11.84
C ALA A 537 8.44 -21.61 12.82
N THR A 538 8.72 -21.27 14.07
CA THR A 538 8.92 -22.21 15.20
C THR A 538 8.28 -21.63 16.46
N GLY A 539 7.93 -22.47 17.43
CA GLY A 539 7.35 -22.00 18.70
C GLY A 539 8.26 -21.00 19.40
N ASN A 540 9.53 -21.37 19.65
CA ASN A 540 10.52 -20.49 20.27
C ASN A 540 10.76 -19.21 19.45
N GLY A 541 10.72 -19.31 18.10
CA GLY A 541 10.89 -18.18 17.23
C GLY A 541 9.75 -17.18 17.36
N LEU A 542 8.51 -17.64 17.36
CA LEU A 542 7.31 -16.80 17.54
C LEU A 542 7.30 -16.10 18.90
N ASP A 543 7.76 -16.82 19.96
CA ASP A 543 7.91 -16.25 21.31
C ASP A 543 9.01 -15.18 21.34
N SER A 544 10.17 -15.45 20.70
CA SER A 544 11.31 -14.50 20.67
C SER A 544 10.97 -13.18 20.00
N VAL A 545 10.08 -13.19 18.98
CA VAL A 545 9.61 -11.98 18.30
C VAL A 545 8.31 -11.43 18.91
N ASN A 546 7.82 -12.00 20.01
CA ASN A 546 6.57 -11.61 20.69
C ASN A 546 5.37 -11.48 19.74
N LYS A 547 5.24 -12.47 18.84
CA LYS A 547 4.17 -12.43 17.82
C LYS A 547 2.78 -12.63 18.43
N GLY A 548 2.68 -13.34 19.58
CA GLY A 548 1.42 -13.58 20.31
C GLY A 548 0.46 -14.54 19.60
N ILE A 549 0.98 -15.35 18.69
CA ILE A 549 0.29 -16.46 18.01
C ILE A 549 1.22 -17.67 18.00
N ASP A 550 0.68 -18.85 17.83
CA ASP A 550 1.41 -20.10 17.75
C ASP A 550 1.28 -20.77 16.36
N MET A 551 2.03 -21.85 16.13
CA MET A 551 1.98 -22.57 14.86
C MET A 551 0.61 -23.21 14.57
N GLU A 552 -0.15 -23.57 15.61
CA GLU A 552 -1.50 -24.08 15.45
C GLU A 552 -2.44 -23.01 14.91
N ASN A 553 -2.37 -21.79 15.43
CA ASN A 553 -3.15 -20.64 14.93
C ASN A 553 -2.80 -20.35 13.46
N ILE A 554 -1.50 -20.36 13.12
CA ILE A 554 -1.02 -20.10 11.77
C ILE A 554 -1.57 -21.15 10.79
N VAL A 555 -1.35 -22.44 11.08
CA VAL A 555 -1.83 -23.53 10.21
C VAL A 555 -3.35 -23.50 10.10
N SER A 556 -4.06 -23.31 11.22
CA SER A 556 -5.52 -23.26 11.23
C SER A 556 -6.08 -22.12 10.37
N ALA A 557 -5.50 -20.92 10.47
CA ALA A 557 -5.91 -19.78 9.66
C ALA A 557 -5.59 -20.00 8.17
N CYS A 558 -4.40 -20.53 7.84
CA CYS A 558 -4.05 -20.89 6.46
C CYS A 558 -4.98 -21.94 5.88
N CYS A 559 -5.30 -23.01 6.63
CA CYS A 559 -6.28 -24.02 6.20
C CYS A 559 -7.64 -23.38 5.90
N ALA A 560 -8.16 -22.54 6.81
CA ALA A 560 -9.44 -21.87 6.63
C ALA A 560 -9.45 -20.99 5.37
N PHE A 561 -8.38 -20.20 5.14
CA PHE A 561 -8.27 -19.36 3.95
C PHE A 561 -8.16 -20.20 2.67
N LYS A 562 -7.32 -21.22 2.66
CA LYS A 562 -7.14 -22.08 1.46
C LYS A 562 -8.39 -22.87 1.12
N GLU A 563 -9.09 -23.42 2.11
CA GLU A 563 -10.36 -24.08 1.91
C GLU A 563 -11.46 -23.14 1.39
N ALA A 564 -11.40 -21.83 1.74
CA ALA A 564 -12.30 -20.83 1.21
C ALA A 564 -11.86 -20.24 -0.15
N GLY A 565 -10.74 -20.71 -0.73
CA GLY A 565 -10.22 -20.22 -2.01
C GLY A 565 -9.48 -18.87 -1.93
N ILE A 566 -9.09 -18.43 -0.75
CA ILE A 566 -8.32 -17.19 -0.52
C ILE A 566 -6.83 -17.50 -0.68
N LEU A 567 -6.12 -16.64 -1.40
CA LEU A 567 -4.67 -16.76 -1.57
C LEU A 567 -3.94 -16.24 -0.33
N VAL A 568 -2.82 -16.89 0.02
CA VAL A 568 -2.09 -16.62 1.24
C VAL A 568 -0.63 -16.31 0.94
N HIS A 569 -0.21 -15.09 1.29
CA HIS A 569 1.20 -14.65 1.28
C HIS A 569 1.74 -14.56 2.69
N SER A 570 3.03 -14.91 2.88
CA SER A 570 3.67 -14.81 4.19
C SER A 570 5.00 -14.08 4.17
N TYR A 571 5.23 -13.26 5.20
CA TYR A 571 6.52 -12.64 5.49
C TYR A 571 7.29 -13.48 6.50
N MET A 572 8.58 -13.70 6.21
CA MET A 572 9.51 -14.43 7.04
C MET A 572 10.69 -13.55 7.43
N ILE A 573 11.25 -13.74 8.61
CA ILE A 573 12.44 -13.04 9.08
C ILE A 573 13.58 -14.04 9.26
N TYR A 574 14.78 -13.67 8.80
CA TYR A 574 16.03 -14.38 9.13
C TYR A 574 17.07 -13.42 9.69
N GLY A 575 17.97 -13.96 10.48
CA GLY A 575 19.04 -13.18 11.11
C GLY A 575 18.57 -12.32 12.29
N PHE A 576 17.46 -12.69 12.94
CA PHE A 576 17.07 -12.06 14.21
C PHE A 576 18.22 -12.22 15.20
N TRP A 577 18.50 -11.20 16.00
CA TRP A 577 19.76 -11.03 16.74
C TRP A 577 20.18 -12.25 17.59
N ASN A 578 19.24 -13.01 18.11
CA ASN A 578 19.46 -14.22 18.91
C ASN A 578 19.09 -15.53 18.19
N GLN A 579 18.74 -15.47 16.88
CA GLN A 579 18.37 -16.64 16.09
C GLN A 579 19.58 -17.53 15.82
N THR A 580 19.48 -18.81 16.18
CA THR A 580 20.50 -19.81 15.88
C THR A 580 20.35 -20.41 14.48
N GLU A 581 21.40 -21.07 13.97
CA GLU A 581 21.30 -21.83 12.70
C GLU A 581 20.26 -22.95 12.79
N GLN A 582 20.06 -23.54 13.97
CA GLN A 582 19.02 -24.55 14.19
C GLN A 582 17.61 -23.95 14.10
N ASP A 583 17.40 -22.75 14.64
CA ASP A 583 16.10 -22.05 14.54
C ASP A 583 15.80 -21.67 13.10
N LEU A 584 16.80 -21.17 12.37
CA LEU A 584 16.67 -20.82 10.96
C LEU A 584 16.28 -22.03 10.10
N ILE A 585 17.01 -23.15 10.24
CA ILE A 585 16.75 -24.34 9.43
C ILE A 585 15.41 -25.00 9.80
N ASN A 586 15.02 -24.96 11.08
CA ASN A 586 13.71 -25.40 11.52
C ASN A 586 12.58 -24.52 10.94
N SER A 587 12.77 -23.20 10.93
CA SER A 587 11.82 -22.26 10.33
C SER A 587 11.71 -22.50 8.82
N MET A 588 12.82 -22.74 8.14
CA MET A 588 12.85 -23.07 6.71
C MET A 588 12.15 -24.40 6.42
N GLU A 589 12.34 -25.45 7.25
CA GLU A 589 11.66 -26.73 7.10
C GLU A 589 10.14 -26.60 7.32
N THR A 590 9.71 -25.84 8.33
CA THR A 590 8.28 -25.57 8.55
C THR A 590 7.68 -24.85 7.35
N LEU A 591 8.37 -23.83 6.80
CA LEU A 591 7.92 -23.10 5.60
C LEU A 591 7.80 -24.04 4.39
N ARG A 592 8.78 -24.94 4.18
CA ARG A 592 8.72 -25.97 3.13
C ARG A 592 7.49 -26.86 3.27
N GLN A 593 7.19 -27.31 4.51
CA GLN A 593 5.99 -28.13 4.78
C GLN A 593 4.69 -27.37 4.50
N LEU A 594 4.61 -26.08 4.85
CA LEU A 594 3.45 -25.24 4.53
C LEU A 594 3.22 -25.13 3.01
N PHE A 595 4.29 -24.96 2.21
CA PHE A 595 4.19 -25.00 0.75
C PHE A 595 3.83 -26.39 0.23
N ALA A 596 4.43 -27.46 0.79
CA ALA A 596 4.12 -28.83 0.39
C ALA A 596 2.66 -29.23 0.66
N ALA A 597 2.06 -28.68 1.72
CA ALA A 597 0.65 -28.85 2.06
C ALA A 597 -0.29 -27.88 1.28
N GLY A 598 0.24 -27.00 0.42
CA GLY A 598 -0.54 -26.02 -0.33
C GLY A 598 -1.18 -24.93 0.52
N LEU A 599 -0.64 -24.66 1.71
CA LEU A 599 -1.16 -23.66 2.64
C LEU A 599 -0.68 -22.24 2.36
N LEU A 600 0.39 -22.09 1.57
CA LEU A 600 0.92 -20.81 1.12
C LEU A 600 1.01 -20.78 -0.40
N ASP A 601 0.67 -19.64 -1.00
CA ASP A 601 0.85 -19.37 -2.44
C ASP A 601 2.19 -18.67 -2.68
N SER A 602 2.61 -17.81 -1.75
CA SER A 602 3.92 -17.16 -1.83
C SER A 602 4.44 -16.78 -0.44
N ALA A 603 5.72 -16.45 -0.37
CA ALA A 603 6.33 -15.88 0.81
C ALA A 603 7.50 -14.97 0.43
N PHE A 604 8.04 -14.25 1.40
CA PHE A 604 9.22 -13.42 1.26
C PHE A 604 10.11 -13.50 2.52
N TRP A 605 11.43 -13.60 2.34
CA TRP A 605 12.39 -13.55 3.42
C TRP A 605 12.95 -12.14 3.59
N HIS A 606 12.71 -11.54 4.75
CA HIS A 606 13.34 -10.29 5.17
C HIS A 606 14.53 -10.57 6.08
N LYS A 607 15.67 -9.95 5.80
CA LYS A 607 16.76 -9.88 6.78
C LYS A 607 16.29 -8.99 7.92
N PHE A 608 16.48 -9.45 9.16
CA PHE A 608 16.21 -8.64 10.34
C PHE A 608 17.05 -7.36 10.32
N THR A 609 16.39 -6.22 10.47
CA THR A 609 16.98 -4.92 10.70
C THR A 609 16.61 -4.46 12.09
N LEU A 610 17.59 -4.10 12.91
CA LEU A 610 17.34 -3.47 14.20
C LEU A 610 16.99 -2.00 13.96
N THR A 611 15.81 -1.58 14.37
CA THR A 611 15.38 -0.19 14.17
C THR A 611 15.36 0.58 15.48
N LEU A 612 15.62 1.88 15.38
CA LEU A 612 15.67 2.81 16.52
C LEU A 612 14.36 2.81 17.34
N HIS A 613 13.25 2.61 16.67
CA HIS A 613 11.90 2.69 17.24
C HIS A 613 11.32 1.32 17.61
N SER A 614 12.05 0.22 17.38
CA SER A 614 11.60 -1.13 17.68
C SER A 614 11.55 -1.43 19.18
N THR A 615 10.64 -2.33 19.57
CA THR A 615 10.52 -2.78 20.96
C THR A 615 11.83 -3.34 21.47
N VAL A 616 12.53 -4.17 20.70
CA VAL A 616 13.79 -4.79 21.13
C VAL A 616 14.88 -3.77 21.39
N TYR A 617 14.95 -2.69 20.59
CA TYR A 617 15.92 -1.63 20.82
C TYR A 617 15.58 -0.78 22.07
N GLN A 618 14.29 -0.46 22.26
CA GLN A 618 13.84 0.25 23.47
C GLN A 618 14.11 -0.59 24.72
N GLU A 619 13.85 -1.90 24.68
CA GLU A 619 14.16 -2.81 25.76
C GLU A 619 15.67 -2.94 26.03
N TRP A 620 16.50 -2.85 24.99
CA TRP A 620 17.95 -2.80 25.14
C TRP A 620 18.41 -1.50 25.86
N LEU A 621 17.82 -0.36 25.53
CA LEU A 621 18.07 0.92 26.23
C LEU A 621 17.70 0.82 27.73
N ASP A 622 16.66 0.06 28.05
CA ASP A 622 16.20 -0.23 29.43
C ASP A 622 17.10 -1.26 30.15
N GLY A 623 18.21 -1.73 29.54
CA GLY A 623 19.16 -2.66 30.12
C GLY A 623 18.80 -4.14 29.97
N LYS A 624 17.77 -4.48 29.15
CA LYS A 624 17.51 -5.85 28.72
C LYS A 624 18.40 -6.24 27.54
N HIS A 625 18.36 -7.50 27.10
CA HIS A 625 19.05 -8.00 25.91
C HIS A 625 20.55 -7.68 25.88
N GLN A 626 21.26 -8.01 26.98
CA GLN A 626 22.70 -7.70 27.16
C GLN A 626 23.62 -8.31 26.09
N ASP A 627 23.16 -9.37 25.41
CA ASP A 627 23.88 -10.00 24.29
C ASP A 627 23.76 -9.20 22.98
N LEU A 628 22.78 -8.32 22.86
CA LEU A 628 22.64 -7.40 21.74
C LEU A 628 23.66 -6.27 21.91
N GLN A 629 24.50 -6.07 20.91
CA GLN A 629 25.53 -5.03 20.92
C GLN A 629 25.34 -4.05 19.75
N PRO A 630 24.44 -3.06 19.88
CA PRO A 630 24.28 -2.02 18.88
C PRO A 630 25.58 -1.23 18.70
N VAL A 631 25.85 -0.81 17.48
CA VAL A 631 26.98 0.03 17.11
C VAL A 631 26.51 1.47 16.98
N PRO A 632 27.15 2.43 17.66
CA PRO A 632 26.75 3.82 17.54
C PRO A 632 26.75 4.31 16.08
N ALA A 633 25.74 5.04 15.70
CA ALA A 633 25.68 5.66 14.39
C ALA A 633 26.83 6.64 14.17
N PRO A 634 27.33 6.79 12.93
CA PRO A 634 28.30 7.82 12.61
C PRO A 634 27.75 9.21 12.92
N LYS A 635 28.61 10.12 13.44
CA LYS A 635 28.19 11.51 13.75
C LYS A 635 27.68 12.31 12.53
N THR A 636 28.00 11.85 11.33
CA THR A 636 27.57 12.46 10.06
C THR A 636 26.23 11.90 9.56
N GLN A 637 25.68 10.92 10.24
CA GLN A 637 24.38 10.34 9.85
C GLN A 637 23.27 11.34 10.17
N PHE A 638 22.47 11.66 9.18
CA PHE A 638 21.36 12.59 9.34
C PHE A 638 19.99 11.87 9.39
N ALA A 639 19.92 10.68 8.79
CA ALA A 639 18.75 9.82 8.79
C ALA A 639 19.05 8.58 9.65
N GLU A 640 18.28 8.37 10.72
CA GLU A 640 18.57 7.37 11.73
C GLU A 640 17.31 6.51 11.99
N ASN A 641 17.27 5.32 11.43
CA ASN A 641 16.32 4.29 11.86
C ASN A 641 17.03 2.94 11.99
N ASP A 642 17.84 2.58 11.00
CA ASP A 642 18.56 1.32 11.00
C ASP A 642 19.78 1.38 11.94
N ILE A 643 19.75 0.55 12.96
CA ILE A 643 20.82 0.45 13.94
C ILE A 643 21.67 -0.78 13.63
N HIS A 644 22.93 -0.56 13.26
CA HIS A 644 23.88 -1.66 13.09
C HIS A 644 24.21 -2.31 14.43
N TRP A 645 24.47 -3.59 14.44
CA TRP A 645 24.85 -4.34 15.62
C TRP A 645 25.91 -5.38 15.32
N LYS A 646 26.67 -5.73 16.35
CA LYS A 646 27.79 -6.67 16.20
C LYS A 646 27.29 -8.07 15.87
N GLY A 647 27.64 -8.57 14.71
CA GLY A 647 27.21 -9.89 14.22
C GLY A 647 26.12 -9.86 13.16
N GLU A 648 25.56 -8.72 12.84
CA GLU A 648 24.54 -8.52 11.81
C GLU A 648 24.87 -9.19 10.46
N ASN A 649 26.12 -9.01 10.02
CA ASN A 649 26.57 -9.54 8.72
C ASN A 649 26.69 -11.06 8.66
N LYS A 650 26.70 -11.77 9.82
CA LYS A 650 26.76 -13.23 9.85
C LYS A 650 25.58 -13.90 9.17
N SER A 651 24.44 -13.25 9.15
CA SER A 651 23.21 -13.77 8.54
C SER A 651 23.17 -13.62 7.01
N GLN A 652 23.98 -12.73 6.42
CA GLN A 652 24.00 -12.48 4.97
C GLN A 652 24.26 -13.75 4.15
N LYS A 653 25.10 -14.65 4.66
CA LYS A 653 25.42 -15.92 4.00
C LYS A 653 24.22 -16.85 3.74
N TYR A 654 23.08 -16.63 4.42
CA TYR A 654 21.89 -17.46 4.28
C TYR A 654 20.99 -17.02 3.13
N ALA A 655 21.09 -15.78 2.69
CA ALA A 655 20.16 -15.14 1.74
C ALA A 655 19.98 -15.96 0.46
N ASP A 656 21.06 -16.37 -0.19
CA ASP A 656 21.00 -17.10 -1.47
C ASP A 656 20.31 -18.45 -1.33
N GLY A 657 20.61 -19.21 -0.26
CA GLY A 657 19.97 -20.50 -0.01
C GLY A 657 18.48 -20.37 0.29
N LEU A 658 18.10 -19.38 1.10
CA LEU A 658 16.71 -19.10 1.45
C LEU A 658 15.90 -18.68 0.23
N ASN A 659 16.40 -17.72 -0.54
CA ASN A 659 15.71 -17.19 -1.73
C ASN A 659 15.61 -18.23 -2.85
N SER A 660 16.70 -18.98 -3.12
CA SER A 660 16.68 -20.06 -4.14
C SER A 660 15.68 -21.16 -3.80
N ALA A 661 15.57 -21.53 -2.51
CA ALA A 661 14.58 -22.52 -2.09
C ALA A 661 13.15 -21.98 -2.25
N LEU A 662 12.93 -20.74 -1.81
CA LEU A 662 11.62 -20.11 -1.86
C LEU A 662 11.09 -19.94 -3.28
N GLU A 663 11.93 -19.50 -4.22
CA GLU A 663 11.58 -19.39 -5.63
C GLU A 663 11.07 -20.72 -6.19
N LEU A 664 11.78 -21.82 -5.94
CA LEU A 664 11.35 -23.15 -6.36
C LEU A 664 10.03 -23.58 -5.70
N TRP A 665 9.86 -23.34 -4.40
CA TRP A 665 8.65 -23.72 -3.68
C TRP A 665 7.41 -22.96 -4.11
N MET A 666 7.52 -21.67 -4.42
CA MET A 666 6.42 -20.87 -4.99
C MET A 666 5.92 -21.44 -6.33
N HIS A 667 6.79 -22.13 -7.08
CA HIS A 667 6.43 -22.82 -8.33
C HIS A 667 6.09 -24.30 -8.13
N GLY A 668 5.99 -24.77 -6.89
CA GLY A 668 5.68 -26.18 -6.57
C GLY A 668 6.84 -27.15 -6.82
N GLU A 669 8.06 -26.61 -7.03
CA GLU A 669 9.24 -27.40 -7.37
C GLU A 669 10.07 -27.78 -6.14
N LYS A 670 10.75 -28.92 -6.24
CA LYS A 670 11.74 -29.39 -5.24
C LYS A 670 11.25 -29.44 -3.78
N LEU A 671 9.95 -29.54 -3.55
CA LEU A 671 9.32 -29.59 -2.22
C LEU A 671 9.78 -30.79 -1.35
N LYS A 672 10.40 -31.80 -1.94
CA LYS A 672 10.97 -32.97 -1.22
C LYS A 672 12.49 -32.87 -0.98
N LYS A 673 13.14 -31.82 -1.50
CA LYS A 673 14.60 -31.65 -1.33
C LYS A 673 14.89 -31.22 0.12
N PRO A 674 15.90 -31.84 0.79
CA PRO A 674 16.31 -31.46 2.15
C PRO A 674 16.71 -29.98 2.21
N VAL A 675 16.19 -29.24 3.18
CA VAL A 675 16.38 -27.80 3.28
C VAL A 675 17.84 -27.38 3.50
N GLU A 676 18.61 -28.19 4.25
CA GLU A 676 20.04 -27.94 4.46
C GLU A 676 20.88 -28.01 3.18
N SER A 677 20.36 -28.65 2.13
CA SER A 677 21.07 -28.84 0.86
C SER A 677 21.01 -27.62 -0.07
N TYR A 678 20.29 -26.56 0.30
CA TYR A 678 20.28 -25.31 -0.46
C TYR A 678 21.46 -24.40 -0.13
N PHE A 679 22.21 -24.70 0.93
CA PHE A 679 23.36 -23.92 1.34
C PHE A 679 24.67 -24.53 0.83
N GLN A 680 25.62 -23.68 0.44
CA GLN A 680 26.96 -24.10 -0.03
C GLN A 680 27.92 -24.43 1.13
N PHE A 681 27.46 -24.34 2.36
CA PHE A 681 28.18 -24.65 3.58
C PHE A 681 27.36 -25.59 4.47
N ARG A 682 28.01 -26.14 5.50
CA ARG A 682 27.34 -27.10 6.38
C ARG A 682 26.29 -26.39 7.24
N MET A 683 25.04 -26.79 7.10
CA MET A 683 23.93 -26.46 7.99
C MET A 683 23.51 -27.66 8.85
N PRO A 684 22.99 -27.45 10.06
CA PRO A 684 22.37 -28.51 10.83
C PRO A 684 21.15 -29.07 10.06
N LYS A 685 20.80 -30.34 10.37
CA LYS A 685 19.54 -30.90 9.90
C LYS A 685 18.37 -30.34 10.70
N PRO A 686 17.19 -30.18 10.10
CA PRO A 686 16.02 -29.81 10.87
C PRO A 686 15.73 -30.78 12.00
N SER A 687 15.38 -30.27 13.16
CA SER A 687 14.87 -31.08 14.29
C SER A 687 13.34 -31.16 14.32
N ILE A 688 12.66 -30.40 13.46
CA ILE A 688 11.21 -30.43 13.26
C ILE A 688 10.83 -31.77 12.58
N PRO A 689 9.81 -32.49 13.09
CA PRO A 689 9.30 -33.70 12.44
C PRO A 689 8.84 -33.41 11.00
N GLN A 690 9.04 -34.37 10.10
CA GLN A 690 8.63 -34.21 8.69
C GLN A 690 7.11 -34.13 8.49
N ASP A 691 6.33 -34.55 9.47
CA ASP A 691 4.87 -34.54 9.50
C ASP A 691 4.33 -33.46 10.48
N PHE A 692 5.15 -32.45 10.81
CA PHE A 692 4.78 -31.45 11.80
C PHE A 692 3.55 -30.65 11.36
N VAL A 693 3.54 -30.14 10.13
CA VAL A 693 2.41 -29.37 9.58
C VAL A 693 1.21 -30.27 9.35
N ASP A 694 1.41 -31.52 8.86
CA ASP A 694 0.32 -32.49 8.65
C ASP A 694 -0.45 -32.77 9.94
N LYS A 695 0.26 -32.95 11.06
CA LYS A 695 -0.38 -33.14 12.38
C LYS A 695 -1.20 -31.92 12.83
N LEU A 696 -0.75 -30.71 12.50
CA LEU A 696 -1.50 -29.49 12.79
C LEU A 696 -2.73 -29.36 11.91
N ILE A 697 -2.64 -29.79 10.64
CA ILE A 697 -3.79 -29.86 9.72
C ILE A 697 -4.82 -30.85 10.26
N GLU A 698 -4.43 -32.08 10.63
CA GLU A 698 -5.35 -33.06 11.23
C GLU A 698 -6.04 -32.52 12.49
N LYS A 699 -5.31 -31.74 13.30
CA LYS A 699 -5.87 -31.10 14.49
C LYS A 699 -6.89 -30.02 14.14
N TYR A 700 -6.60 -29.21 13.11
CA TYR A 700 -7.53 -28.22 12.57
C TYR A 700 -8.81 -28.91 12.06
N GLU A 701 -8.69 -29.95 11.22
CA GLU A 701 -9.81 -30.67 10.66
C GLU A 701 -10.74 -31.25 11.74
N LYS A 702 -10.17 -31.89 12.76
CA LYS A 702 -10.93 -32.40 13.90
C LYS A 702 -11.68 -31.30 14.66
N LYS A 703 -11.05 -30.14 14.86
CA LYS A 703 -11.69 -28.96 15.51
C LYS A 703 -12.78 -28.36 14.64
N ARG A 704 -12.53 -28.20 13.34
CA ARG A 704 -13.49 -27.68 12.37
C ARG A 704 -14.73 -28.58 12.32
N ASP A 705 -14.54 -29.89 12.15
CA ASP A 705 -15.64 -30.86 12.03
C ASP A 705 -16.43 -30.95 13.34
N SER A 706 -15.75 -30.88 14.49
CA SER A 706 -16.41 -30.77 15.79
C SER A 706 -17.27 -29.52 15.88
N ALA A 707 -16.76 -28.36 15.49
CA ALA A 707 -17.49 -27.10 15.52
C ALA A 707 -18.73 -27.11 14.62
N PHE A 708 -18.68 -27.80 13.48
CA PHE A 708 -19.83 -27.97 12.60
C PHE A 708 -20.89 -28.96 13.14
N CYS A 709 -20.45 -29.85 14.00
CA CYS A 709 -21.35 -30.83 14.68
C CYS A 709 -21.91 -30.29 16.00
N GLU A 710 -21.50 -29.12 16.49
CA GLU A 710 -22.02 -28.52 17.70
C GLU A 710 -23.48 -28.05 17.54
N LYS A 711 -24.19 -27.99 18.67
CA LYS A 711 -25.50 -27.36 18.71
C LYS A 711 -25.39 -25.88 18.45
N PRO A 712 -26.44 -25.25 17.88
CA PRO A 712 -26.46 -23.81 17.71
C PRO A 712 -26.21 -23.08 19.04
N ALA A 713 -25.20 -22.25 19.10
CA ALA A 713 -24.98 -21.39 20.26
C ALA A 713 -26.10 -20.34 20.33
N ALA A 714 -26.81 -20.29 21.48
CA ALA A 714 -28.06 -19.53 21.61
C ALA A 714 -27.94 -18.05 21.15
N GLU A 715 -26.85 -17.40 21.54
CA GLU A 715 -26.63 -15.96 21.29
C GLU A 715 -25.84 -15.66 20.01
N LYS A 716 -25.24 -16.68 19.38
CA LYS A 716 -24.40 -16.50 18.20
C LYS A 716 -25.25 -16.22 16.97
N LYS A 717 -24.85 -15.23 16.17
CA LYS A 717 -25.54 -14.85 14.93
C LYS A 717 -25.03 -15.66 13.75
N TYR A 718 -25.89 -15.90 12.78
CA TYR A 718 -25.58 -16.69 11.59
C TYR A 718 -26.11 -16.02 10.33
N VAL A 719 -25.40 -16.22 9.21
CA VAL A 719 -25.80 -15.80 7.87
C VAL A 719 -25.72 -16.96 6.89
N TRP A 720 -26.52 -16.89 5.84
CA TRP A 720 -26.53 -17.85 4.74
C TRP A 720 -25.75 -17.29 3.54
N ILE A 721 -24.76 -18.03 3.07
CA ILE A 721 -23.97 -17.75 1.86
C ILE A 721 -24.08 -18.87 0.82
N GLY A 722 -24.92 -19.85 1.06
CA GLY A 722 -25.28 -20.84 0.06
C GLY A 722 -26.14 -20.21 -1.04
N GLY A 723 -26.09 -20.73 -2.25
CA GLY A 723 -26.95 -20.25 -3.32
C GLY A 723 -28.45 -20.38 -2.97
N LYS A 724 -29.32 -19.76 -3.77
CA LYS A 724 -30.75 -19.74 -3.53
C LYS A 724 -31.28 -21.17 -3.36
N PRO A 725 -31.86 -21.51 -2.17
CA PRO A 725 -32.32 -22.85 -1.90
C PRO A 725 -33.63 -23.17 -2.65
N VAL A 726 -33.77 -24.38 -3.16
CA VAL A 726 -34.99 -24.87 -3.83
C VAL A 726 -35.42 -26.20 -3.24
N LEU A 727 -36.73 -26.50 -3.34
CA LEU A 727 -37.28 -27.79 -2.89
C LEU A 727 -37.41 -28.74 -4.08
N LEU A 728 -36.86 -29.93 -3.91
CA LEU A 728 -36.97 -31.01 -4.87
C LEU A 728 -37.81 -32.17 -4.28
N LYS A 729 -38.67 -32.76 -5.09
CA LYS A 729 -39.36 -34.02 -4.72
C LYS A 729 -38.42 -35.19 -5.04
N SER A 730 -38.14 -36.01 -4.05
CA SER A 730 -37.40 -37.26 -4.19
C SER A 730 -38.29 -38.47 -3.86
N SER A 731 -37.82 -39.68 -4.19
CA SER A 731 -38.52 -40.95 -3.83
C SER A 731 -38.68 -41.13 -2.31
N GLY A 732 -37.87 -40.42 -1.50
CA GLY A 732 -37.87 -40.47 -0.03
C GLY A 732 -38.56 -39.28 0.66
N GLY A 733 -39.09 -38.28 -0.09
CA GLY A 733 -39.69 -37.09 0.50
C GLY A 733 -39.37 -35.79 -0.19
N ILE A 734 -39.21 -34.70 0.58
CA ILE A 734 -38.79 -33.39 0.08
C ILE A 734 -37.35 -33.16 0.49
N GLN A 735 -36.55 -32.70 -0.46
CA GLN A 735 -35.16 -32.32 -0.23
C GLN A 735 -34.97 -30.81 -0.49
N LEU A 736 -34.25 -30.16 0.39
CA LEU A 736 -33.67 -28.86 0.18
C LEU A 736 -32.44 -29.04 -0.70
N CYS A 737 -32.33 -28.30 -1.80
CA CYS A 737 -31.17 -28.30 -2.69
C CYS A 737 -30.63 -26.87 -2.79
N TRP A 738 -29.31 -26.71 -2.74
CA TRP A 738 -28.64 -25.40 -2.91
C TRP A 738 -27.25 -25.60 -3.52
N SER A 739 -26.67 -24.52 -4.04
CA SER A 739 -25.30 -24.52 -4.53
C SER A 739 -24.36 -23.91 -3.48
N TYR A 740 -23.18 -24.48 -3.30
CA TYR A 740 -22.15 -23.94 -2.45
C TYR A 740 -20.77 -24.34 -2.98
N MET A 741 -19.85 -23.39 -3.18
CA MET A 741 -18.51 -23.61 -3.72
C MET A 741 -18.45 -24.44 -5.02
N GLY A 742 -19.43 -24.23 -5.91
CA GLY A 742 -19.51 -24.94 -7.20
C GLY A 742 -20.17 -26.32 -7.14
N GLU A 743 -20.56 -26.77 -5.96
CA GLU A 743 -21.25 -28.06 -5.76
C GLU A 743 -22.75 -27.88 -5.52
N LEU A 744 -23.55 -28.86 -5.95
CA LEU A 744 -24.95 -28.98 -5.59
C LEU A 744 -25.08 -29.88 -4.36
N LEU A 745 -25.68 -29.34 -3.31
CA LEU A 745 -25.84 -30.00 -2.02
C LEU A 745 -27.32 -30.24 -1.74
N TYR A 746 -27.59 -31.29 -0.96
CA TYR A 746 -28.96 -31.75 -0.65
C TYR A 746 -29.10 -32.05 0.84
N ALA A 747 -30.26 -31.74 1.39
CA ALA A 747 -30.66 -32.17 2.74
C ALA A 747 -32.14 -32.53 2.80
N ASP A 748 -32.48 -33.63 3.46
CA ASP A 748 -33.87 -34.02 3.66
C ASP A 748 -34.55 -33.03 4.63
N VAL A 749 -35.74 -32.58 4.28
CA VAL A 749 -36.55 -31.67 5.09
C VAL A 749 -37.96 -32.20 5.28
N GLN A 750 -38.55 -31.89 6.44
CA GLN A 750 -39.94 -32.22 6.70
C GLN A 750 -40.86 -31.39 5.82
N LYS A 751 -41.84 -32.03 5.18
CA LYS A 751 -42.75 -31.38 4.23
C LYS A 751 -43.45 -30.17 4.83
N GLU A 752 -43.91 -30.29 6.06
CA GLU A 752 -44.65 -29.26 6.80
C GLU A 752 -43.81 -28.00 7.07
N LYS A 753 -42.52 -28.18 7.25
CA LYS A 753 -41.56 -27.06 7.55
C LYS A 753 -40.83 -26.54 6.33
N SER A 754 -40.93 -27.19 5.19
CA SER A 754 -40.10 -26.93 4.01
C SER A 754 -40.20 -25.47 3.52
N CYS A 755 -41.42 -24.90 3.48
CA CYS A 755 -41.61 -23.51 3.08
C CYS A 755 -41.08 -22.49 4.12
N GLU A 756 -41.18 -22.84 5.40
CA GLU A 756 -40.65 -22.00 6.48
C GLU A 756 -39.11 -21.97 6.46
N ILE A 757 -38.48 -23.11 6.21
CA ILE A 757 -37.03 -23.27 6.07
C ILE A 757 -36.50 -22.41 4.92
N ILE A 758 -37.11 -22.45 3.73
CA ILE A 758 -36.70 -21.62 2.60
C ILE A 758 -36.78 -20.12 2.96
N LYS A 759 -37.94 -19.68 3.48
CA LYS A 759 -38.16 -18.29 3.90
C LYS A 759 -37.14 -17.83 4.93
N LEU A 760 -36.78 -18.72 5.85
CA LEU A 760 -35.73 -18.43 6.84
C LEU A 760 -34.36 -18.24 6.18
N LEU A 761 -33.94 -19.20 5.32
CA LEU A 761 -32.66 -19.14 4.63
C LEU A 761 -32.57 -17.88 3.73
N GLU A 762 -33.61 -17.57 2.97
CA GLU A 762 -33.71 -16.35 2.17
C GLU A 762 -33.60 -15.07 3.05
N LYS A 763 -34.16 -15.11 4.24
CA LYS A 763 -34.14 -13.96 5.17
C LYS A 763 -32.76 -13.73 5.78
N ILE A 764 -32.00 -14.80 6.03
CA ILE A 764 -30.64 -14.73 6.59
C ILE A 764 -29.54 -14.76 5.53
N GLU A 765 -29.88 -14.66 4.23
CA GLU A 765 -28.87 -14.47 3.18
C GLU A 765 -27.96 -13.28 3.54
N ALA A 766 -26.66 -13.46 3.37
CA ALA A 766 -25.67 -12.43 3.71
C ALA A 766 -25.92 -11.12 2.95
N GLU A 767 -26.47 -11.18 1.74
CA GLU A 767 -26.91 -10.02 0.95
C GLU A 767 -28.10 -9.27 1.59
N ASN A 768 -28.89 -9.92 2.46
CA ASN A 768 -30.00 -9.32 3.19
C ASN A 768 -29.59 -8.82 4.58
N PHE A 769 -28.29 -8.92 4.92
CA PHE A 769 -27.81 -8.56 6.25
C PHE A 769 -28.02 -7.07 6.55
N ASP A 770 -28.77 -6.81 7.60
CA ASP A 770 -28.90 -5.48 8.22
C ASP A 770 -28.47 -5.60 9.68
N SER A 771 -27.41 -4.86 10.03
CA SER A 771 -26.85 -4.88 11.38
C SER A 771 -27.84 -4.51 12.48
N GLU A 772 -28.91 -3.77 12.12
CA GLU A 772 -29.90 -3.26 13.07
C GLU A 772 -31.14 -4.19 13.17
N ASN A 773 -31.52 -4.91 12.09
CA ASN A 773 -32.83 -5.55 12.03
C ASN A 773 -32.84 -7.04 11.64
N VAL A 774 -31.81 -7.63 11.07
CA VAL A 774 -31.83 -8.98 10.51
C VAL A 774 -30.63 -9.80 10.96
N SER A 775 -30.64 -10.17 12.23
CA SER A 775 -29.70 -11.20 12.70
C SER A 775 -30.49 -12.29 13.42
N PHE A 776 -30.39 -13.51 12.91
CA PHE A 776 -30.96 -14.66 13.59
C PHE A 776 -29.91 -15.29 14.50
N THR A 777 -30.28 -15.45 15.76
CA THR A 777 -29.49 -16.17 16.74
C THR A 777 -29.61 -17.68 16.53
N GLY A 778 -28.66 -18.43 17.02
CA GLY A 778 -28.71 -19.88 16.96
C GLY A 778 -29.95 -20.48 17.61
N LYS A 779 -30.52 -19.83 18.64
CA LYS A 779 -31.77 -20.24 19.27
C LYS A 779 -32.95 -20.14 18.29
N GLU A 780 -33.05 -19.03 17.56
CA GLU A 780 -34.10 -18.81 16.58
C GLU A 780 -33.96 -19.77 15.39
N LEU A 781 -32.77 -19.95 14.87
CA LEU A 781 -32.51 -20.90 13.79
C LEU A 781 -32.86 -22.34 14.18
N ASN A 782 -32.49 -22.76 15.39
CA ASN A 782 -32.77 -24.10 15.83
C ASN A 782 -34.26 -24.38 15.97
N SER A 783 -35.12 -23.39 16.26
CA SER A 783 -36.56 -23.55 16.38
C SER A 783 -37.20 -23.93 15.04
N VAL A 784 -36.67 -23.45 13.93
CA VAL A 784 -37.17 -23.71 12.57
C VAL A 784 -36.46 -24.88 11.92
N LEU A 785 -35.12 -24.87 11.91
CA LEU A 785 -34.31 -25.88 11.23
C LEU A 785 -34.27 -27.21 11.98
N GLY A 786 -34.30 -27.17 13.29
CA GLY A 786 -33.96 -28.30 14.16
C GLY A 786 -32.47 -28.64 14.11
N GLU A 787 -31.98 -29.33 15.14
CA GLU A 787 -30.55 -29.62 15.32
C GLU A 787 -29.91 -30.40 14.14
N LYS A 788 -30.65 -31.38 13.60
CA LYS A 788 -30.14 -32.24 12.50
C LYS A 788 -29.88 -31.43 11.21
N LEU A 789 -30.85 -30.65 10.75
CA LEU A 789 -30.70 -29.84 9.55
C LEU A 789 -29.70 -28.70 9.79
N PHE A 790 -29.73 -28.02 10.92
CA PHE A 790 -28.76 -27.00 11.28
C PHE A 790 -27.34 -27.54 11.09
N LYS A 791 -26.99 -28.65 11.69
CA LYS A 791 -25.66 -29.27 11.56
C LYS A 791 -25.34 -29.66 10.11
N SER A 792 -26.29 -30.10 9.33
CA SER A 792 -26.03 -30.43 7.92
C SER A 792 -25.78 -29.22 7.01
N LEU A 793 -26.21 -28.02 7.43
CA LEU A 793 -25.97 -26.76 6.72
C LEU A 793 -24.65 -26.10 7.11
N ARG A 794 -24.08 -26.43 8.31
CA ARG A 794 -22.80 -25.92 8.78
C ARG A 794 -21.66 -26.38 7.87
N GLY A 795 -20.75 -25.47 7.52
CA GLY A 795 -19.67 -25.73 6.56
C GLY A 795 -20.16 -25.95 5.12
N LYS A 796 -21.43 -25.66 4.85
CA LYS A 796 -22.09 -25.84 3.56
C LYS A 796 -22.96 -24.64 3.18
N GLY A 797 -22.60 -23.45 3.65
CA GLY A 797 -23.28 -22.20 3.37
C GLY A 797 -23.89 -21.50 4.60
N LEU A 798 -24.08 -22.19 5.72
CA LEU A 798 -24.51 -21.55 6.98
C LEU A 798 -23.29 -21.20 7.82
N CYS A 799 -22.95 -19.91 7.88
CA CYS A 799 -21.78 -19.37 8.55
C CYS A 799 -22.14 -18.65 9.85
N ALA A 800 -21.35 -18.90 10.89
CA ALA A 800 -21.42 -18.16 12.14
C ALA A 800 -20.65 -16.86 12.07
N LEU A 801 -21.21 -15.75 12.54
CA LEU A 801 -20.52 -14.46 12.69
C LEU A 801 -19.65 -14.44 13.95
N ILE A 802 -18.58 -13.64 13.92
CA ILE A 802 -17.69 -13.39 15.07
C ILE A 802 -18.22 -12.26 15.95
#